data_c0292acd764b0359151d33787fbcb9ac
#
_entry.id   c0292acd764b0359151d33787fbcb9ac
#
_cell.length_a   1.000
_cell.length_b   1.000
_cell.length_c   1.000
_cell.angle_alpha   90.00
_cell.angle_beta   90.00
_cell.angle_gamma   90.00
#
_symmetry.space_group_name_H-M   'P 1'
#
loop_
_entity.id
_entity.type
_entity.pdbx_description
1 polymer ?
#
loop_
_entity_poly.entity_id
_entity_poly.type
_entity_poly.pdbx_seq_one_letter_code
_entity_poly.pdbx_strand_id
1 'polypeptide(L)'
;MTVPTDSERTAHEGSSIEQIAQAPDKRLRVRAGPGTGKTTALMKRVENLLKRGVEPESIFVATFTRTAARDLERELANLQVPGADRVQVGTLHRFCFSLLSRAEVLFITGRVPRPLLKFEERFLLEDLKTKLNQGVKQLRGRLHAFGAAWARLQSEDPGWPREAADQEFHKALMDWLVFHKAMLIEELVPETLKFLKNNPASPSVPHFQHILVDEYQDLNRAEQELLQVLAKDSNLVVVGDEHQSIYGFKFAHPEGILEFDKSNPGTRDFALDTCRRCPALVVQLANTLMQHNTLLQPRKLTPAPDSASGIVDIVQWRSLEEEAKGLAAFIRHCVSEGHLGPGEILVLAPRRQIGHAIRDALKAYSVPACSFFYQDVLEGDPTSPNDSEAQKAFCLLTLLADPDDRVALRCWCGFGNRSLRSGAWAELRAKCEEADCSPRDLLAELTRNNRPDRHTRELVTRYRELQERLKRLQSLSGRELLDELFPPTREWAEGLQALAPGDEEFSARDLFDELRNAIIHPEMPTDVGYVRVMSLHKAKGLSAKLVLVAGCVEGLIPSIPGTRVSQKDVRRALEEQRRLFYVAITRTRQRLVLSSVARVPPKEAHKMGARIRRSGDTIASRFLSELGTDAPRPKTGRQWLEEQGIRL
;
A
#
# COMPACT_ATOMS: atom_id res chain seq x y z
N MET A 1 -45.14 13.58 1.87
CA MET A 1 -44.16 13.01 0.92
C MET A 1 -44.17 11.51 1.16
N THR A 2 -44.72 10.76 0.22
CA THR A 2 -44.79 9.30 0.26
C THR A 2 -43.39 8.71 0.15
N VAL A 3 -43.01 7.82 1.06
CA VAL A 3 -41.75 7.06 0.99
C VAL A 3 -41.82 6.16 -0.24
N PRO A 4 -40.85 6.23 -1.18
CA PRO A 4 -40.85 5.37 -2.37
C PRO A 4 -40.80 3.89 -1.99
N THR A 5 -41.50 3.05 -2.76
CA THR A 5 -41.53 1.61 -2.56
C THR A 5 -40.18 0.95 -2.90
N ASP A 6 -39.90 -0.24 -2.38
CA ASP A 6 -38.59 -0.92 -2.58
C ASP A 6 -38.30 -1.23 -4.05
N SER A 7 -39.35 -1.50 -4.86
CA SER A 7 -39.21 -1.67 -6.32
C SER A 7 -38.85 -0.37 -7.06
N GLU A 8 -39.31 0.77 -6.58
CA GLU A 8 -38.97 2.08 -7.13
C GLU A 8 -37.54 2.47 -6.79
N ARG A 9 -36.99 2.05 -5.63
CA ARG A 9 -35.59 2.30 -5.23
C ARG A 9 -34.59 1.49 -6.04
N THR A 10 -34.85 0.21 -6.32
CA THR A 10 -33.98 -0.63 -7.16
C THR A 10 -34.00 -0.19 -8.62
N ALA A 11 -35.14 0.22 -9.15
CA ALA A 11 -35.25 0.83 -10.49
C ALA A 11 -34.53 2.18 -10.56
N HIS A 12 -34.52 2.96 -9.47
CA HIS A 12 -33.88 4.27 -9.42
C HIS A 12 -32.35 4.16 -9.40
N GLU A 13 -31.75 3.11 -8.85
CA GLU A 13 -30.30 2.92 -8.79
C GLU A 13 -29.70 2.21 -10.00
N GLY A 14 -30.40 1.30 -10.64
CA GLY A 14 -30.08 0.87 -12.01
C GLY A 14 -30.06 2.07 -12.95
N SER A 15 -30.99 3.02 -12.74
CA SER A 15 -31.01 4.34 -13.35
C SER A 15 -29.79 5.19 -13.00
N SER A 16 -29.28 5.16 -11.76
CA SER A 16 -28.13 5.98 -11.33
C SER A 16 -26.82 5.53 -11.93
N ILE A 17 -26.52 4.22 -11.99
CA ILE A 17 -25.32 3.70 -12.66
C ILE A 17 -25.36 4.00 -14.16
N GLU A 18 -26.51 3.83 -14.80
CA GLU A 18 -26.68 4.14 -16.21
C GLU A 18 -26.57 5.64 -16.48
N GLN A 19 -27.11 6.48 -15.60
CA GLN A 19 -26.95 7.94 -15.68
C GLN A 19 -25.49 8.35 -15.56
N ILE A 20 -24.71 7.74 -14.65
CA ILE A 20 -23.26 7.97 -14.53
C ILE A 20 -22.55 7.55 -15.81
N ALA A 21 -22.91 6.40 -16.38
CA ALA A 21 -22.31 5.88 -17.61
C ALA A 21 -22.54 6.80 -18.80
N GLN A 22 -23.72 7.41 -18.90
CA GLN A 22 -24.14 8.22 -20.04
C GLN A 22 -23.93 9.72 -19.86
N ALA A 23 -23.59 10.20 -18.66
CA ALA A 23 -23.47 11.62 -18.36
C ALA A 23 -22.49 12.34 -19.31
N PRO A 24 -22.92 13.44 -19.97
CA PRO A 24 -22.09 14.17 -20.93
C PRO A 24 -21.14 15.16 -20.25
N ASP A 25 -21.28 15.35 -18.95
CA ASP A 25 -20.63 16.42 -18.22
C ASP A 25 -19.11 16.21 -18.16
N LYS A 26 -18.34 17.30 -18.29
CA LYS A 26 -16.87 17.26 -18.27
C LYS A 26 -16.31 16.94 -16.89
N ARG A 27 -17.05 17.24 -15.83
CA ARG A 27 -16.63 17.00 -14.43
C ARG A 27 -17.73 16.23 -13.73
N LEU A 28 -17.39 15.04 -13.23
CA LEU A 28 -18.31 14.19 -12.50
C LEU A 28 -17.69 13.80 -11.16
N ARG A 29 -18.47 13.93 -10.10
CA ARG A 29 -18.13 13.38 -8.78
C ARG A 29 -19.15 12.32 -8.40
N VAL A 30 -18.68 11.10 -8.15
CA VAL A 30 -19.50 9.97 -7.70
C VAL A 30 -19.10 9.61 -6.28
N ARG A 31 -19.95 9.92 -5.32
CA ARG A 31 -19.75 9.49 -3.92
C ARG A 31 -20.43 8.15 -3.72
N ALA A 32 -19.66 7.12 -3.39
CA ALA A 32 -20.14 5.74 -3.43
C ALA A 32 -19.58 4.92 -2.27
N GLY A 33 -20.44 4.43 -1.38
CA GLY A 33 -20.07 3.64 -0.19
C GLY A 33 -19.51 2.25 -0.50
N PRO A 34 -19.16 1.45 0.53
CA PRO A 34 -18.68 0.09 0.34
C PRO A 34 -19.78 -0.80 -0.27
N GLY A 35 -19.44 -1.53 -1.33
CA GLY A 35 -20.38 -2.49 -1.96
C GLY A 35 -21.54 -1.85 -2.72
N THR A 36 -21.48 -0.58 -3.06
CA THR A 36 -22.54 0.15 -3.79
C THR A 36 -22.38 0.14 -5.31
N GLY A 37 -21.32 -0.51 -5.85
CA GLY A 37 -21.12 -0.64 -7.29
C GLY A 37 -20.22 0.44 -7.91
N LYS A 38 -19.26 1.02 -7.15
CA LYS A 38 -18.25 1.97 -7.66
C LYS A 38 -17.60 1.51 -8.96
N THR A 39 -16.96 0.34 -8.90
CA THR A 39 -16.26 -0.25 -10.05
C THR A 39 -17.20 -0.53 -11.22
N THR A 40 -18.40 -1.03 -10.93
CA THR A 40 -19.42 -1.26 -11.95
C THR A 40 -19.81 0.03 -12.68
N ALA A 41 -19.97 1.13 -11.95
CA ALA A 41 -20.30 2.43 -12.57
C ALA A 41 -19.16 2.93 -13.47
N LEU A 42 -17.89 2.78 -13.03
CA LEU A 42 -16.72 3.11 -13.85
C LEU A 42 -16.65 2.25 -15.12
N MET A 43 -16.80 0.93 -14.98
CA MET A 43 -16.72 -0.01 -16.12
C MET A 43 -17.85 0.23 -17.13
N LYS A 44 -19.07 0.47 -16.66
CA LYS A 44 -20.20 0.86 -17.53
C LYS A 44 -19.93 2.16 -18.28
N ARG A 45 -19.25 3.12 -17.65
CA ARG A 45 -18.86 4.36 -18.33
C ARG A 45 -17.80 4.10 -19.39
N VAL A 46 -16.76 3.32 -19.11
CA VAL A 46 -15.75 2.93 -20.11
C VAL A 46 -16.41 2.20 -21.28
N GLU A 47 -17.27 1.22 -21.01
CA GLU A 47 -18.05 0.50 -22.02
C GLU A 47 -18.83 1.47 -22.93
N ASN A 48 -19.51 2.45 -22.35
CA ASN A 48 -20.29 3.45 -23.08
C ASN A 48 -19.39 4.36 -23.94
N LEU A 49 -18.23 4.78 -23.43
CA LEU A 49 -17.26 5.59 -24.18
C LEU A 49 -16.73 4.83 -25.39
N LEU A 50 -16.32 3.58 -25.24
CA LEU A 50 -15.85 2.72 -26.31
C LEU A 50 -16.94 2.50 -27.38
N LYS A 51 -18.19 2.23 -26.97
CA LYS A 51 -19.34 2.09 -27.88
C LYS A 51 -19.65 3.35 -28.64
N ARG A 52 -19.31 4.53 -28.14
CA ARG A 52 -19.44 5.83 -28.83
C ARG A 52 -18.24 6.14 -29.75
N GLY A 53 -17.27 5.23 -29.87
CA GLY A 53 -16.12 5.39 -30.74
C GLY A 53 -15.00 6.26 -30.15
N VAL A 54 -14.93 6.42 -28.81
CA VAL A 54 -13.78 7.06 -28.16
C VAL A 54 -12.57 6.15 -28.31
N GLU A 55 -11.44 6.71 -28.74
CA GLU A 55 -10.19 5.97 -28.89
C GLU A 55 -9.74 5.38 -27.54
N PRO A 56 -9.53 4.05 -27.44
CA PRO A 56 -9.25 3.39 -26.18
C PRO A 56 -8.01 3.97 -25.45
N GLU A 57 -6.95 4.28 -26.17
CA GLU A 57 -5.70 4.83 -25.64
C GLU A 57 -5.87 6.26 -25.10
N SER A 58 -6.95 6.95 -25.48
CA SER A 58 -7.30 8.27 -24.95
C SER A 58 -8.09 8.19 -23.62
N ILE A 59 -8.38 6.98 -23.12
CA ILE A 59 -9.06 6.74 -21.85
C ILE A 59 -8.02 6.28 -20.83
N PHE A 60 -7.91 7.00 -19.71
CA PHE A 60 -7.06 6.62 -18.58
C PHE A 60 -7.91 6.33 -17.33
N VAL A 61 -7.79 5.11 -16.79
CA VAL A 61 -8.43 4.69 -15.55
C VAL A 61 -7.38 4.59 -14.46
N ALA A 62 -7.38 5.55 -13.55
CA ALA A 62 -6.44 5.63 -12.44
C ALA A 62 -7.04 5.03 -11.17
N THR A 63 -6.24 4.28 -10.43
CA THR A 63 -6.60 3.76 -9.10
C THR A 63 -5.44 3.85 -8.13
N PHE A 64 -5.72 3.69 -6.83
CA PHE A 64 -4.72 3.86 -5.78
C PHE A 64 -3.78 2.66 -5.62
N THR A 65 -4.24 1.42 -5.88
CA THR A 65 -3.46 0.20 -5.68
C THR A 65 -3.30 -0.61 -6.96
N ARG A 66 -2.18 -1.37 -7.07
CA ARG A 66 -1.96 -2.27 -8.21
C ARG A 66 -2.97 -3.42 -8.27
N THR A 67 -3.36 -3.96 -7.11
CA THR A 67 -4.40 -4.99 -7.05
C THR A 67 -5.69 -4.47 -7.68
N ALA A 68 -6.12 -3.24 -7.31
CA ALA A 68 -7.29 -2.62 -7.91
C ALA A 68 -7.11 -2.36 -9.42
N ALA A 69 -5.90 -1.97 -9.86
CA ALA A 69 -5.62 -1.79 -11.29
C ALA A 69 -5.77 -3.11 -12.07
N ARG A 70 -5.23 -4.22 -11.56
CA ARG A 70 -5.38 -5.55 -12.18
C ARG A 70 -6.84 -6.05 -12.17
N ASP A 71 -7.56 -5.80 -11.09
CA ASP A 71 -8.99 -6.15 -11.04
C ASP A 71 -9.77 -5.36 -12.10
N LEU A 72 -9.45 -4.07 -12.30
CA LEU A 72 -10.01 -3.26 -13.36
C LEU A 72 -9.60 -3.76 -14.76
N GLU A 73 -8.35 -4.14 -14.97
CA GLU A 73 -7.86 -4.75 -16.23
C GLU A 73 -8.64 -6.03 -16.57
N ARG A 74 -8.86 -6.91 -15.56
CA ARG A 74 -9.69 -8.13 -15.72
C ARG A 74 -11.15 -7.82 -16.03
N GLU A 75 -11.74 -6.84 -15.35
CA GLU A 75 -13.11 -6.43 -15.62
C GLU A 75 -13.25 -5.83 -17.04
N LEU A 76 -12.26 -5.04 -17.49
CA LEU A 76 -12.23 -4.53 -18.87
C LEU A 76 -12.15 -5.66 -19.90
N ALA A 77 -11.27 -6.65 -19.68
CA ALA A 77 -11.18 -7.82 -20.56
C ALA A 77 -12.50 -8.60 -20.64
N ASN A 78 -13.29 -8.61 -19.56
CA ASN A 78 -14.58 -9.27 -19.51
C ASN A 78 -15.71 -8.48 -20.23
N LEU A 79 -15.51 -7.19 -20.53
CA LEU A 79 -16.55 -6.38 -21.21
C LEU A 79 -16.87 -6.83 -22.64
N GLN A 80 -15.97 -7.61 -23.27
CA GLN A 80 -16.12 -8.07 -24.66
C GLN A 80 -16.41 -6.92 -25.66
N VAL A 81 -15.92 -5.71 -25.38
CA VAL A 81 -16.03 -4.55 -26.26
C VAL A 81 -14.71 -4.34 -26.98
N PRO A 82 -14.69 -4.15 -28.31
CA PRO A 82 -13.46 -3.91 -29.06
C PRO A 82 -12.64 -2.75 -28.47
N GLY A 83 -11.35 -2.98 -28.25
CA GLY A 83 -10.42 -1.98 -27.73
C GLY A 83 -10.39 -1.83 -26.20
N ALA A 84 -11.19 -2.60 -25.46
CA ALA A 84 -11.16 -2.57 -23.99
C ALA A 84 -9.78 -2.92 -23.42
N ASP A 85 -9.05 -3.80 -24.08
CA ASP A 85 -7.66 -4.21 -23.76
C ASP A 85 -6.62 -3.10 -23.97
N ARG A 86 -6.93 -2.06 -24.74
CA ARG A 86 -6.05 -0.92 -25.01
C ARG A 86 -6.31 0.29 -24.13
N VAL A 87 -7.36 0.25 -23.28
CA VAL A 87 -7.62 1.28 -22.29
C VAL A 87 -6.46 1.34 -21.29
N GLN A 88 -5.95 2.54 -21.04
CA GLN A 88 -4.84 2.69 -20.10
C GLN A 88 -5.34 2.56 -18.65
N VAL A 89 -4.86 1.54 -17.92
CA VAL A 89 -5.19 1.32 -16.52
C VAL A 89 -3.91 1.32 -15.67
N GLY A 90 -3.96 1.97 -14.51
CA GLY A 90 -2.81 1.92 -13.63
C GLY A 90 -2.91 2.81 -12.40
N THR A 91 -1.85 2.78 -11.58
CA THR A 91 -1.69 3.74 -10.49
C THR A 91 -1.02 5.03 -10.99
N LEU A 92 -1.28 6.16 -10.32
CA LEU A 92 -0.62 7.42 -10.66
C LEU A 92 0.91 7.33 -10.54
N HIS A 93 1.44 6.58 -9.58
CA HIS A 93 2.89 6.36 -9.46
C HIS A 93 3.46 5.61 -10.67
N ARG A 94 2.76 4.58 -11.19
CA ARG A 94 3.17 3.88 -12.42
C ARG A 94 3.16 4.82 -13.62
N PHE A 95 2.13 5.65 -13.72
CA PHE A 95 2.03 6.69 -14.74
C PHE A 95 3.22 7.67 -14.66
N CYS A 96 3.50 8.22 -13.47
CA CYS A 96 4.63 9.12 -13.24
C CYS A 96 5.97 8.47 -13.62
N PHE A 97 6.20 7.24 -13.16
CA PHE A 97 7.40 6.48 -13.49
C PHE A 97 7.57 6.31 -14.99
N SER A 98 6.51 5.89 -15.69
CA SER A 98 6.52 5.71 -17.15
C SER A 98 6.81 7.01 -17.88
N LEU A 99 6.20 8.12 -17.47
CA LEU A 99 6.43 9.43 -18.07
C LEU A 99 7.87 9.90 -17.84
N LEU A 100 8.36 9.86 -16.61
CA LEU A 100 9.71 10.28 -16.26
C LEU A 100 10.80 9.40 -16.88
N SER A 101 10.49 8.16 -17.28
CA SER A 101 11.42 7.25 -17.96
C SER A 101 11.56 7.51 -19.47
N ARG A 102 10.76 8.40 -20.06
CA ARG A 102 10.88 8.74 -21.48
C ARG A 102 12.17 9.50 -21.75
N ALA A 103 12.87 9.16 -22.82
CA ALA A 103 14.17 9.75 -23.15
C ALA A 103 14.19 11.29 -23.18
N GLU A 104 13.16 11.90 -23.76
CA GLU A 104 13.01 13.36 -23.80
C GLU A 104 12.83 13.93 -22.37
N VAL A 105 12.02 13.28 -21.52
CA VAL A 105 11.77 13.74 -20.16
C VAL A 105 13.03 13.60 -19.31
N LEU A 106 13.75 12.49 -19.46
CA LEU A 106 15.07 12.29 -18.83
C LEU A 106 16.07 13.38 -19.24
N PHE A 107 16.10 13.74 -20.53
CA PHE A 107 16.97 14.80 -21.03
C PHE A 107 16.60 16.17 -20.41
N ILE A 108 15.30 16.50 -20.34
CA ILE A 108 14.83 17.78 -19.79
C ILE A 108 15.02 17.86 -18.29
N THR A 109 14.69 16.80 -17.55
CA THR A 109 14.73 16.81 -16.07
C THR A 109 16.12 16.52 -15.51
N GLY A 110 16.95 15.82 -16.25
CA GLY A 110 18.23 15.29 -15.75
C GLY A 110 18.07 14.27 -14.61
N ARG A 111 16.83 13.78 -14.34
CA ARG A 111 16.49 12.93 -13.21
C ARG A 111 16.06 11.54 -13.66
N VAL A 112 16.78 10.53 -13.17
CA VAL A 112 16.46 9.12 -13.44
C VAL A 112 15.42 8.63 -12.44
N PRO A 113 14.25 8.14 -12.87
CA PRO A 113 13.21 7.63 -11.98
C PRO A 113 13.55 6.21 -11.49
N ARG A 114 14.60 6.11 -10.67
CA ARG A 114 15.03 4.89 -10.00
C ARG A 114 14.67 4.99 -8.52
N PRO A 115 13.44 4.60 -8.09
CA PRO A 115 13.04 4.69 -6.69
C PRO A 115 13.92 3.85 -5.78
N LEU A 116 14.28 4.39 -4.63
CA LEU A 116 15.01 3.65 -3.61
C LEU A 116 14.12 2.60 -2.94
N LEU A 117 14.69 1.43 -2.68
CA LEU A 117 14.09 0.44 -1.80
C LEU A 117 14.38 0.81 -0.32
N LYS A 118 13.57 0.30 0.58
CA LYS A 118 13.65 0.63 2.01
C LYS A 118 15.01 0.34 2.64
N PHE A 119 15.68 -0.76 2.26
CA PHE A 119 17.01 -1.04 2.76
C PHE A 119 18.08 -0.09 2.16
N GLU A 120 17.88 0.36 0.91
CA GLU A 120 18.78 1.29 0.23
C GLU A 120 18.75 2.68 0.86
N GLU A 121 17.60 3.12 1.38
CA GLU A 121 17.49 4.36 2.17
C GLU A 121 18.42 4.36 3.41
N ARG A 122 18.77 3.20 3.93
CA ARG A 122 19.72 3.10 5.04
C ARG A 122 21.11 3.57 4.64
N PHE A 123 21.54 3.28 3.42
CA PHE A 123 22.82 3.76 2.89
C PHE A 123 22.80 5.28 2.62
N LEU A 124 21.74 5.78 2.03
CA LEU A 124 21.50 7.22 1.91
C LEU A 124 21.63 7.93 3.27
N LEU A 125 20.91 7.43 4.29
CA LEU A 125 20.90 8.05 5.62
C LEU A 125 22.28 7.99 6.33
N GLU A 126 23.08 6.92 6.15
CA GLU A 126 24.43 6.85 6.70
C GLU A 126 25.39 7.81 5.96
N ASP A 127 25.26 7.96 4.65
CA ASP A 127 26.06 8.92 3.88
C ASP A 127 25.70 10.37 4.27
N LEU A 128 24.42 10.69 4.41
CA LEU A 128 23.98 12.00 4.91
C LEU A 128 24.44 12.26 6.35
N LYS A 129 24.44 11.24 7.22
CA LYS A 129 24.95 11.34 8.59
C LYS A 129 26.42 11.77 8.59
N THR A 130 27.23 11.18 7.73
CA THR A 130 28.66 11.53 7.60
C THR A 130 28.83 12.98 7.12
N LYS A 131 28.02 13.44 6.17
CA LYS A 131 28.06 14.80 5.61
C LYS A 131 27.55 15.88 6.57
N LEU A 132 26.41 15.60 7.26
CA LEU A 132 25.68 16.59 8.07
C LEU A 132 25.97 16.50 9.57
N ASN A 133 26.72 15.49 10.02
CA ASN A 133 27.01 15.21 11.43
C ASN A 133 25.73 15.12 12.29
N GLN A 134 24.66 14.49 11.78
CA GLN A 134 23.38 14.32 12.46
C GLN A 134 23.05 12.84 12.61
N GLY A 135 22.27 12.49 13.66
CA GLY A 135 21.88 11.10 13.91
C GLY A 135 20.90 10.55 12.87
N VAL A 136 21.04 9.28 12.47
CA VAL A 136 20.16 8.61 11.47
C VAL A 136 18.67 8.73 11.81
N LYS A 137 18.30 8.68 13.10
CA LYS A 137 16.90 8.84 13.54
C LYS A 137 16.36 10.24 13.21
N GLN A 138 17.19 11.27 13.41
CA GLN A 138 16.84 12.66 13.09
C GLN A 138 16.71 12.86 11.57
N LEU A 139 17.69 12.35 10.80
CA LEU A 139 17.68 12.41 9.34
C LEU A 139 16.46 11.69 8.74
N ARG A 140 16.09 10.52 9.29
CA ARG A 140 14.88 9.81 8.89
C ARG A 140 13.61 10.62 9.17
N GLY A 141 13.57 11.32 10.32
CA GLY A 141 12.48 12.24 10.65
C GLY A 141 12.37 13.39 9.63
N ARG A 142 13.51 13.96 9.21
CA ARG A 142 13.56 15.00 8.16
C ARG A 142 13.11 14.45 6.81
N LEU A 143 13.62 13.27 6.41
CA LEU A 143 13.21 12.63 5.16
C LEU A 143 11.69 12.42 5.09
N HIS A 144 11.10 11.93 6.17
CA HIS A 144 9.64 11.79 6.28
C HIS A 144 8.91 13.15 6.22
N ALA A 145 9.46 14.20 6.83
CA ALA A 145 8.89 15.55 6.76
C ALA A 145 8.94 16.12 5.33
N PHE A 146 10.00 15.83 4.56
CA PHE A 146 10.08 16.17 3.13
C PHE A 146 9.02 15.43 2.30
N GLY A 147 8.86 14.13 2.48
CA GLY A 147 7.79 13.36 1.85
C GLY A 147 6.39 13.94 2.15
N ALA A 148 6.17 14.34 3.41
CA ALA A 148 4.92 14.99 3.82
C ALA A 148 4.71 16.34 3.11
N ALA A 149 5.76 17.16 3.00
CA ALA A 149 5.68 18.47 2.34
C ALA A 149 5.38 18.33 0.86
N TRP A 150 6.03 17.40 0.17
CA TRP A 150 5.76 17.10 -1.24
C TRP A 150 4.32 16.62 -1.45
N ALA A 151 3.87 15.64 -0.68
CA ALA A 151 2.51 15.11 -0.77
C ALA A 151 1.42 16.17 -0.53
N ARG A 152 1.74 17.21 0.27
CA ARG A 152 0.83 18.30 0.62
C ARG A 152 0.99 19.56 -0.22
N LEU A 153 1.87 19.56 -1.22
CA LEU A 153 2.24 20.73 -2.03
C LEU A 153 2.76 21.90 -1.16
N GLN A 154 3.51 21.59 -0.11
CA GLN A 154 4.11 22.57 0.79
C GLN A 154 5.55 22.91 0.43
N SER A 155 6.11 22.29 -0.61
CA SER A 155 7.46 22.53 -1.13
C SER A 155 7.52 23.67 -2.17
N GLU A 156 6.36 24.27 -2.52
CA GLU A 156 6.29 25.41 -3.43
C GLU A 156 6.33 26.74 -2.66
N ASP A 157 6.69 27.83 -3.33
CA ASP A 157 6.82 29.17 -2.72
C ASP A 157 5.49 29.68 -2.09
N PRO A 158 5.47 30.15 -0.83
CA PRO A 158 6.59 30.38 0.12
C PRO A 158 7.06 29.14 0.89
N GLY A 159 6.84 28.00 0.37
CA GLY A 159 6.92 26.65 0.84
C GLY A 159 8.02 26.26 1.83
N TRP A 160 8.27 24.98 1.91
CA TRP A 160 9.26 24.35 2.76
C TRP A 160 10.32 23.67 1.88
N PRO A 161 11.63 23.66 2.20
CA PRO A 161 12.21 24.02 3.51
C PRO A 161 12.49 25.53 3.67
N ARG A 162 12.22 26.05 4.87
CA ARG A 162 12.48 27.45 5.22
C ARG A 162 13.72 27.63 6.11
N GLU A 163 13.94 26.71 7.03
CA GLU A 163 15.05 26.77 7.96
C GLU A 163 16.36 26.37 7.28
N ALA A 164 17.47 27.04 7.64
CA ALA A 164 18.80 26.78 7.06
C ALA A 164 19.20 25.30 7.17
N ALA A 165 18.92 24.66 8.30
CA ALA A 165 19.21 23.25 8.51
C ALA A 165 18.39 22.31 7.61
N ASP A 166 17.17 22.68 7.25
CA ASP A 166 16.33 21.91 6.32
C ASP A 166 16.77 22.14 4.87
N GLN A 167 17.21 23.37 4.54
CA GLN A 167 17.79 23.69 3.24
C GLN A 167 19.09 22.93 3.01
N GLU A 168 19.97 22.87 4.03
CA GLU A 168 21.22 22.10 3.97
C GLU A 168 20.94 20.60 3.79
N PHE A 169 19.97 20.06 4.54
CA PHE A 169 19.55 18.68 4.37
C PHE A 169 19.00 18.42 2.97
N HIS A 170 18.12 19.29 2.46
CA HIS A 170 17.56 19.15 1.11
C HIS A 170 18.66 19.16 0.05
N LYS A 171 19.60 20.11 0.13
CA LYS A 171 20.74 20.17 -0.78
C LYS A 171 21.55 18.86 -0.74
N ALA A 172 21.90 18.38 0.47
CA ALA A 172 22.67 17.16 0.62
C ALA A 172 21.91 15.92 0.10
N LEU A 173 20.59 15.85 0.32
CA LEU A 173 19.71 14.81 -0.19
C LEU A 173 19.69 14.81 -1.73
N MET A 174 19.44 15.97 -2.34
CA MET A 174 19.38 16.09 -3.79
C MET A 174 20.75 15.80 -4.45
N ASP A 175 21.85 16.29 -3.90
CA ASP A 175 23.21 15.98 -4.35
C ASP A 175 23.46 14.45 -4.33
N TRP A 176 22.98 13.76 -3.28
CA TRP A 176 23.12 12.31 -3.18
C TRP A 176 22.29 11.58 -4.25
N LEU A 177 21.02 11.96 -4.39
CA LEU A 177 20.09 11.32 -5.34
C LEU A 177 20.54 11.54 -6.80
N VAL A 178 20.99 12.74 -7.15
CA VAL A 178 21.50 13.05 -8.49
C VAL A 178 22.77 12.25 -8.79
N PHE A 179 23.75 12.24 -7.87
CA PHE A 179 24.99 11.49 -8.04
C PHE A 179 24.73 9.99 -8.24
N HIS A 180 23.81 9.40 -7.46
CA HIS A 180 23.49 7.98 -7.55
C HIS A 180 22.46 7.65 -8.65
N LYS A 181 21.98 8.63 -9.42
CA LYS A 181 20.93 8.47 -10.42
C LYS A 181 19.70 7.80 -9.82
N ALA A 182 19.24 8.31 -8.70
CA ALA A 182 18.15 7.76 -7.91
C ALA A 182 17.08 8.79 -7.59
N MET A 183 15.94 8.31 -7.12
CA MET A 183 14.78 9.10 -6.73
C MET A 183 14.11 8.46 -5.49
N LEU A 184 13.46 9.26 -4.66
CA LEU A 184 12.54 8.72 -3.66
C LEU A 184 11.19 8.43 -4.32
N ILE A 185 10.43 7.49 -3.78
CA ILE A 185 9.06 7.22 -4.29
C ILE A 185 8.19 8.47 -4.17
N GLU A 186 8.36 9.21 -3.09
CA GLU A 186 7.63 10.45 -2.79
C GLU A 186 7.95 11.59 -3.76
N GLU A 187 9.07 11.54 -4.50
CA GLU A 187 9.44 12.54 -5.52
C GLU A 187 8.77 12.31 -6.87
N LEU A 188 8.29 11.09 -7.18
CA LEU A 188 7.76 10.77 -8.52
C LEU A 188 6.64 11.71 -8.95
N VAL A 189 5.68 11.97 -8.07
CA VAL A 189 4.54 12.86 -8.39
C VAL A 189 4.96 14.32 -8.48
N PRO A 190 5.71 14.91 -7.52
CA PRO A 190 6.21 16.27 -7.62
C PRO A 190 7.07 16.54 -8.85
N GLU A 191 8.00 15.66 -9.19
CA GLU A 191 8.85 15.82 -10.39
C GLU A 191 8.03 15.73 -11.68
N THR A 192 7.02 14.85 -11.71
CA THR A 192 6.06 14.78 -12.83
C THR A 192 5.27 16.07 -12.95
N LEU A 193 4.74 16.59 -11.85
CA LEU A 193 4.03 17.88 -11.82
C LEU A 193 4.89 19.03 -12.33
N LYS A 194 6.12 19.09 -11.85
CA LYS A 194 7.09 20.11 -12.27
C LYS A 194 7.38 20.02 -13.78
N PHE A 195 7.57 18.81 -14.31
CA PHE A 195 7.76 18.61 -15.75
C PHE A 195 6.54 19.08 -16.53
N LEU A 196 5.33 18.64 -16.18
CA LEU A 196 4.10 18.97 -16.90
C LEU A 196 3.78 20.47 -16.87
N LYS A 197 3.96 21.13 -15.72
CA LYS A 197 3.72 22.57 -15.57
C LYS A 197 4.72 23.41 -16.38
N ASN A 198 5.97 22.99 -16.43
CA ASN A 198 7.03 23.74 -17.12
C ASN A 198 7.13 23.44 -18.62
N ASN A 199 6.59 22.30 -19.07
CA ASN A 199 6.70 21.84 -20.45
C ASN A 199 5.34 21.43 -21.05
N PRO A 200 4.29 22.28 -20.99
CA PRO A 200 2.93 21.90 -21.38
C PRO A 200 2.80 21.56 -22.87
N ALA A 201 3.72 22.05 -23.72
CA ALA A 201 3.76 21.79 -25.15
C ALA A 201 4.67 20.62 -25.56
N SER A 202 5.30 19.92 -24.60
CA SER A 202 6.15 18.77 -24.92
C SER A 202 5.32 17.63 -25.53
N PRO A 203 5.77 16.98 -26.61
CA PRO A 203 5.11 15.81 -27.19
C PRO A 203 5.07 14.61 -26.24
N SER A 204 5.88 14.63 -25.18
CA SER A 204 5.84 13.63 -24.13
C SER A 204 4.67 13.81 -23.15
N VAL A 205 3.97 14.95 -23.15
CA VAL A 205 2.76 15.14 -22.34
C VAL A 205 1.62 14.31 -22.93
N PRO A 206 1.07 13.34 -22.20
CA PRO A 206 -0.01 12.52 -22.72
C PRO A 206 -1.33 13.32 -22.78
N HIS A 207 -2.07 13.12 -23.84
CA HIS A 207 -3.38 13.74 -24.05
C HIS A 207 -4.47 12.68 -23.88
N PHE A 208 -5.21 12.77 -22.79
CA PHE A 208 -6.39 11.93 -22.57
C PHE A 208 -7.66 12.69 -22.90
N GLN A 209 -8.64 12.03 -23.52
CA GLN A 209 -10.00 12.58 -23.65
C GLN A 209 -10.80 12.36 -22.37
N HIS A 210 -10.57 11.23 -21.72
CA HIS A 210 -11.27 10.84 -20.50
C HIS A 210 -10.29 10.32 -19.44
N ILE A 211 -10.40 10.86 -18.22
CA ILE A 211 -9.69 10.39 -17.04
C ILE A 211 -10.73 9.96 -16.01
N LEU A 212 -10.68 8.70 -15.61
CA LEU A 212 -11.55 8.11 -14.58
C LEU A 212 -10.69 7.71 -13.39
N VAL A 213 -11.10 8.11 -12.20
CA VAL A 213 -10.29 7.88 -10.97
C VAL A 213 -11.12 7.13 -9.93
N ASP A 214 -10.67 5.94 -9.57
CA ASP A 214 -11.24 5.17 -8.45
C ASP A 214 -10.49 5.47 -7.16
N GLU A 215 -11.19 5.34 -6.02
CA GLU A 215 -10.66 5.57 -4.66
C GLU A 215 -9.99 6.97 -4.50
N TYR A 216 -10.59 8.00 -5.09
CA TYR A 216 -10.06 9.38 -5.11
C TYR A 216 -9.74 9.94 -3.72
N GLN A 217 -10.46 9.52 -2.67
CA GLN A 217 -10.24 9.95 -1.29
C GLN A 217 -8.91 9.46 -0.68
N ASP A 218 -8.24 8.51 -1.31
CA ASP A 218 -6.94 8.00 -0.84
C ASP A 218 -5.75 8.77 -1.42
N LEU A 219 -5.99 9.57 -2.44
CA LEU A 219 -4.96 10.38 -3.08
C LEU A 219 -4.54 11.54 -2.17
N ASN A 220 -3.26 11.84 -2.15
CA ASN A 220 -2.73 13.03 -1.52
C ASN A 220 -2.93 14.28 -2.40
N ARG A 221 -2.61 15.47 -1.86
CA ARG A 221 -2.82 16.73 -2.60
C ARG A 221 -2.02 16.82 -3.90
N ALA A 222 -0.78 16.34 -3.90
CA ALA A 222 0.05 16.36 -5.10
C ALA A 222 -0.52 15.45 -6.20
N GLU A 223 -1.04 14.26 -5.84
CA GLU A 223 -1.70 13.35 -6.76
C GLU A 223 -3.01 13.93 -7.31
N GLN A 224 -3.79 14.60 -6.46
CA GLN A 224 -5.01 15.30 -6.89
C GLN A 224 -4.69 16.45 -7.85
N GLU A 225 -3.64 17.25 -7.56
CA GLU A 225 -3.16 18.32 -8.45
C GLU A 225 -2.65 17.77 -9.78
N LEU A 226 -1.92 16.63 -9.76
CA LEU A 226 -1.49 15.96 -10.98
C LEU A 226 -2.69 15.63 -11.90
N LEU A 227 -3.76 15.11 -11.33
CA LEU A 227 -4.99 14.83 -12.08
C LEU A 227 -5.64 16.10 -12.63
N GLN A 228 -5.62 17.22 -11.89
CA GLN A 228 -6.13 18.51 -12.39
C GLN A 228 -5.31 19.00 -13.59
N VAL A 229 -3.98 18.89 -13.52
CA VAL A 229 -3.10 19.29 -14.64
C VAL A 229 -3.35 18.42 -15.86
N LEU A 230 -3.43 17.09 -15.68
CA LEU A 230 -3.70 16.15 -16.80
C LEU A 230 -5.11 16.33 -17.38
N ALA A 231 -6.08 16.68 -16.55
CA ALA A 231 -7.48 16.81 -16.94
C ALA A 231 -7.86 18.21 -17.43
N LYS A 232 -6.92 19.12 -17.62
CA LYS A 232 -7.21 20.51 -18.01
C LYS A 232 -8.17 20.58 -19.21
N ASP A 233 -7.92 19.78 -20.25
CA ASP A 233 -8.71 19.73 -21.47
C ASP A 233 -9.52 18.43 -21.62
N SER A 234 -9.49 17.55 -20.61
CA SER A 234 -10.12 16.23 -20.59
C SER A 234 -11.43 16.21 -19.80
N ASN A 235 -12.21 15.16 -19.96
CA ASN A 235 -13.30 14.83 -19.05
C ASN A 235 -12.74 14.11 -17.82
N LEU A 236 -13.07 14.58 -16.62
CA LEU A 236 -12.61 14.00 -15.35
C LEU A 236 -13.77 13.46 -14.53
N VAL A 237 -13.72 12.17 -14.24
CA VAL A 237 -14.66 11.47 -13.37
C VAL A 237 -13.91 10.98 -12.13
N VAL A 238 -14.35 11.40 -10.95
CA VAL A 238 -13.80 10.92 -9.69
C VAL A 238 -14.83 10.11 -8.93
N VAL A 239 -14.41 8.94 -8.46
CA VAL A 239 -15.25 8.04 -7.66
C VAL A 239 -14.56 7.79 -6.33
N GLY A 240 -15.31 7.83 -5.23
CA GLY A 240 -14.72 7.57 -3.93
C GLY A 240 -15.70 7.63 -2.76
N ASP A 241 -15.15 7.35 -1.58
CA ASP A 241 -15.86 7.38 -0.30
C ASP A 241 -14.93 7.95 0.78
N GLU A 242 -15.20 9.15 1.22
CA GLU A 242 -14.46 9.83 2.29
C GLU A 242 -14.42 9.01 3.60
N HIS A 243 -15.44 8.17 3.83
CA HIS A 243 -15.50 7.28 4.99
C HIS A 243 -14.61 6.03 4.85
N GLN A 244 -14.10 5.74 3.67
CA GLN A 244 -13.12 4.67 3.43
C GLN A 244 -11.69 5.19 3.31
N SER A 245 -11.42 6.47 3.58
CA SER A 245 -10.07 7.00 3.63
C SER A 245 -9.34 6.57 4.91
N ILE A 246 -8.37 5.67 4.76
CA ILE A 246 -7.60 5.04 5.85
C ILE A 246 -6.08 5.14 5.66
N TYR A 247 -5.64 5.92 4.68
CA TYR A 247 -4.22 6.09 4.34
C TYR A 247 -3.66 7.45 4.75
N GLY A 248 -4.11 7.99 5.90
CA GLY A 248 -3.59 9.25 6.45
C GLY A 248 -2.07 9.23 6.68
N PHE A 249 -1.48 8.05 6.95
CA PHE A 249 -0.04 7.87 7.06
C PHE A 249 0.70 8.01 5.71
N LYS A 250 -0.01 7.95 4.57
CA LYS A 250 0.47 8.29 3.21
C LYS A 250 0.03 9.69 2.79
N PHE A 251 -0.40 10.52 3.75
CA PHE A 251 -0.85 11.89 3.53
C PHE A 251 -2.11 12.02 2.66
N ALA A 252 -2.95 10.99 2.62
CA ALA A 252 -4.23 11.03 1.92
C ALA A 252 -5.04 12.29 2.28
N HIS A 253 -5.73 12.86 1.28
CA HIS A 253 -6.51 14.08 1.41
C HIS A 253 -7.99 13.80 1.09
N PRO A 254 -8.75 13.22 2.04
CA PRO A 254 -10.15 12.86 1.81
C PRO A 254 -11.06 14.07 1.62
N GLU A 255 -10.67 15.24 2.12
CA GLU A 255 -11.39 16.49 1.90
C GLU A 255 -11.46 16.86 0.40
N GLY A 256 -10.48 16.43 -0.38
CA GLY A 256 -10.43 16.71 -1.81
C GLY A 256 -11.62 16.18 -2.62
N ILE A 257 -12.22 15.03 -2.23
CA ILE A 257 -13.45 14.58 -2.89
C ILE A 257 -14.66 15.44 -2.47
N LEU A 258 -14.70 15.91 -1.23
CA LEU A 258 -15.79 16.77 -0.74
C LEU A 258 -15.73 18.15 -1.37
N GLU A 259 -14.53 18.66 -1.62
CA GLU A 259 -14.25 19.98 -2.16
C GLU A 259 -14.01 19.98 -3.68
N PHE A 260 -14.26 18.85 -4.35
CA PHE A 260 -13.98 18.67 -5.78
C PHE A 260 -14.69 19.72 -6.67
N ASP A 261 -15.92 20.09 -6.33
CA ASP A 261 -16.71 21.11 -7.04
C ASP A 261 -16.12 22.51 -6.90
N LYS A 262 -15.44 22.82 -5.79
CA LYS A 262 -14.76 24.12 -5.60
C LYS A 262 -13.60 24.28 -6.59
N SER A 263 -12.86 23.22 -6.84
CA SER A 263 -11.75 23.22 -7.81
C SER A 263 -12.20 22.95 -9.24
N ASN A 264 -13.42 22.43 -9.42
CA ASN A 264 -14.00 22.04 -10.69
C ASN A 264 -15.43 22.58 -10.82
N PRO A 265 -15.61 23.89 -11.11
CA PRO A 265 -16.94 24.48 -11.30
C PRO A 265 -17.74 23.75 -12.38
N GLY A 266 -19.04 23.57 -12.15
CA GLY A 266 -19.91 22.83 -13.04
C GLY A 266 -19.86 21.30 -12.87
N THR A 267 -19.27 20.84 -11.76
CA THR A 267 -19.29 19.40 -11.41
C THR A 267 -20.72 18.91 -11.23
N ARG A 268 -21.03 17.79 -11.87
CA ARG A 268 -22.26 17.04 -11.65
C ARG A 268 -22.02 15.96 -10.58
N ASP A 269 -22.89 15.92 -9.59
CA ASP A 269 -22.81 15.01 -8.45
C ASP A 269 -23.73 13.81 -8.62
N PHE A 270 -23.20 12.64 -8.25
CA PHE A 270 -23.95 11.39 -8.09
C PHE A 270 -23.65 10.76 -6.73
N ALA A 271 -24.64 10.06 -6.20
CA ALA A 271 -24.50 9.28 -4.98
C ALA A 271 -24.96 7.84 -5.22
N LEU A 272 -24.15 6.87 -4.74
CA LEU A 272 -24.49 5.46 -4.71
C LEU A 272 -24.49 5.02 -3.24
N ASP A 273 -25.66 4.81 -2.66
CA ASP A 273 -25.84 4.58 -1.22
C ASP A 273 -26.33 3.17 -0.88
N THR A 274 -26.82 2.40 -1.87
CA THR A 274 -27.31 1.03 -1.64
C THR A 274 -26.17 0.02 -1.63
N CYS A 275 -25.91 -0.54 -0.45
CA CYS A 275 -24.88 -1.57 -0.24
C CYS A 275 -25.42 -2.96 -0.63
N ARG A 276 -24.87 -3.55 -1.69
CA ARG A 276 -25.20 -4.91 -2.16
C ARG A 276 -24.25 -6.00 -1.64
N ARG A 277 -23.22 -5.60 -0.91
CA ARG A 277 -22.21 -6.51 -0.38
C ARG A 277 -22.55 -7.04 1.00
N CYS A 278 -22.89 -6.13 1.90
CA CYS A 278 -23.01 -6.43 3.32
C CYS A 278 -24.42 -6.83 3.69
N PRO A 279 -24.59 -7.76 4.64
CA PRO A 279 -25.87 -8.03 5.26
C PRO A 279 -26.48 -6.79 5.93
N ALA A 280 -27.80 -6.74 6.04
CA ALA A 280 -28.52 -5.58 6.55
C ALA A 280 -28.06 -5.17 7.96
N LEU A 281 -27.86 -6.12 8.87
CA LEU A 281 -27.36 -5.84 10.23
C LEU A 281 -25.96 -5.19 10.20
N VAL A 282 -25.04 -5.68 9.35
CA VAL A 282 -23.69 -5.08 9.23
C VAL A 282 -23.77 -3.64 8.72
N VAL A 283 -24.65 -3.34 7.76
CA VAL A 283 -24.87 -1.98 7.25
C VAL A 283 -25.39 -1.07 8.38
N GLN A 284 -26.33 -1.55 9.19
CA GLN A 284 -26.89 -0.81 10.32
C GLN A 284 -25.82 -0.48 11.38
N LEU A 285 -25.05 -1.48 11.80
CA LEU A 285 -23.94 -1.30 12.75
C LEU A 285 -22.86 -0.34 12.20
N ALA A 286 -22.53 -0.45 10.92
CA ALA A 286 -21.59 0.42 10.25
C ALA A 286 -22.07 1.89 10.22
N ASN A 287 -23.36 2.13 9.96
CA ASN A 287 -23.95 3.47 10.02
C ASN A 287 -23.88 4.04 11.44
N THR A 288 -24.25 3.26 12.45
CA THR A 288 -24.23 3.69 13.86
C THR A 288 -22.80 4.04 14.30
N LEU A 289 -21.82 3.20 13.95
CA LEU A 289 -20.40 3.47 14.22
C LEU A 289 -19.97 4.82 13.63
N MET A 290 -20.32 5.10 12.37
CA MET A 290 -19.87 6.29 11.67
C MET A 290 -20.54 7.59 12.18
N GLN A 291 -21.67 7.54 12.88
CA GLN A 291 -22.29 8.69 13.52
C GLN A 291 -21.41 9.34 14.61
N HIS A 292 -20.44 8.58 15.16
CA HIS A 292 -19.45 9.10 16.12
C HIS A 292 -18.32 9.90 15.47
N ASN A 293 -18.22 9.95 14.14
CA ASN A 293 -17.31 10.84 13.44
C ASN A 293 -17.97 12.20 13.24
N THR A 294 -17.21 13.26 13.48
CA THR A 294 -17.73 14.63 13.48
C THR A 294 -16.98 15.56 12.54
N LEU A 295 -15.79 15.18 12.10
CA LEU A 295 -15.00 15.95 11.13
C LEU A 295 -15.53 15.81 9.70
N LEU A 296 -16.11 14.66 9.40
CA LEU A 296 -16.77 14.38 8.12
C LEU A 296 -18.25 14.09 8.42
N GLN A 297 -19.15 14.69 7.65
CA GLN A 297 -20.59 14.42 7.84
C GLN A 297 -20.90 12.96 7.53
N PRO A 298 -21.61 12.24 8.44
CA PRO A 298 -21.96 10.85 8.22
C PRO A 298 -22.86 10.71 7.00
N ARG A 299 -22.49 9.77 6.14
CA ARG A 299 -23.31 9.34 5.01
C ARG A 299 -24.01 8.04 5.41
N LYS A 300 -25.30 7.93 5.15
CA LYS A 300 -26.10 6.75 5.51
C LYS A 300 -26.10 5.77 4.34
N LEU A 301 -25.58 4.57 4.58
CA LEU A 301 -25.75 3.45 3.67
C LEU A 301 -27.15 2.84 3.84
N THR A 302 -27.72 2.36 2.73
CA THR A 302 -28.97 1.59 2.73
C THR A 302 -28.63 0.15 2.34
N PRO A 303 -29.07 -0.89 3.06
CA PRO A 303 -28.91 -2.26 2.59
C PRO A 303 -29.76 -2.47 1.34
N ALA A 304 -29.31 -3.34 0.43
CA ALA A 304 -30.12 -3.71 -0.72
C ALA A 304 -31.41 -4.39 -0.25
N PRO A 305 -32.56 -4.26 -0.95
CA PRO A 305 -33.84 -4.82 -0.53
C PRO A 305 -33.83 -6.35 -0.33
N ASP A 306 -32.99 -7.03 -1.11
CA ASP A 306 -32.77 -8.49 -1.07
C ASP A 306 -31.61 -8.92 -0.13
N SER A 307 -31.04 -7.98 0.63
CA SER A 307 -29.97 -8.28 1.56
C SER A 307 -30.45 -9.19 2.69
N ALA A 308 -29.74 -10.31 2.91
CA ALA A 308 -29.95 -11.14 4.10
C ALA A 308 -29.69 -10.31 5.37
N SER A 309 -30.34 -10.68 6.49
CA SER A 309 -30.08 -10.01 7.78
C SER A 309 -28.63 -10.14 8.22
N GLY A 310 -28.00 -11.29 7.95
CA GLY A 310 -26.62 -11.61 8.32
C GLY A 310 -26.47 -12.04 9.79
N ILE A 311 -25.29 -12.50 10.12
CA ILE A 311 -24.93 -12.92 11.48
C ILE A 311 -23.75 -12.07 11.96
N VAL A 312 -23.89 -11.50 13.15
CA VAL A 312 -22.81 -10.78 13.83
C VAL A 312 -22.62 -11.41 15.21
N ASP A 313 -21.38 -11.74 15.56
CA ASP A 313 -21.02 -12.27 16.87
C ASP A 313 -19.98 -11.35 17.53
N ILE A 314 -20.15 -11.08 18.82
CA ILE A 314 -19.16 -10.42 19.66
C ILE A 314 -18.70 -11.42 20.71
N VAL A 315 -17.39 -11.75 20.68
CA VAL A 315 -16.83 -12.84 21.48
C VAL A 315 -15.69 -12.33 22.35
N GLN A 316 -15.68 -12.72 23.63
CA GLN A 316 -14.61 -12.42 24.56
C GLN A 316 -13.92 -13.70 25.05
N TRP A 317 -12.61 -13.76 24.86
CA TRP A 317 -11.75 -14.85 25.29
C TRP A 317 -11.00 -14.48 26.57
N ARG A 318 -10.46 -15.47 27.29
CA ARG A 318 -9.65 -15.20 28.48
C ARG A 318 -8.27 -14.63 28.14
N SER A 319 -7.67 -15.10 27.03
CA SER A 319 -6.31 -14.72 26.60
C SER A 319 -6.17 -14.71 25.08
N LEU A 320 -5.06 -14.16 24.58
CA LEU A 320 -4.72 -14.18 23.15
C LEU A 320 -4.54 -15.61 22.60
N GLU A 321 -4.02 -16.52 23.43
CA GLU A 321 -3.87 -17.93 23.06
C GLU A 321 -5.23 -18.62 22.90
N GLU A 322 -6.16 -18.38 23.83
CA GLU A 322 -7.53 -18.92 23.76
C GLU A 322 -8.27 -18.31 22.56
N GLU A 323 -8.11 -17.00 22.28
CA GLU A 323 -8.64 -16.35 21.09
C GLU A 323 -8.17 -17.06 19.80
N ALA A 324 -6.84 -17.26 19.68
CA ALA A 324 -6.28 -17.88 18.49
C ALA A 324 -6.78 -19.31 18.27
N LYS A 325 -6.79 -20.13 19.33
CA LYS A 325 -7.29 -21.52 19.27
C LYS A 325 -8.78 -21.59 18.99
N GLY A 326 -9.56 -20.76 19.68
CA GLY A 326 -11.02 -20.76 19.52
C GLY A 326 -11.48 -20.27 18.16
N LEU A 327 -10.90 -19.19 17.63
CA LEU A 327 -11.18 -18.72 16.28
C LEU A 327 -10.77 -19.76 15.23
N ALA A 328 -9.61 -20.41 15.41
CA ALA A 328 -9.15 -21.47 14.50
C ALA A 328 -10.06 -22.71 14.54
N ALA A 329 -10.52 -23.11 15.73
CA ALA A 329 -11.48 -24.22 15.88
C ALA A 329 -12.82 -23.92 15.17
N PHE A 330 -13.32 -22.68 15.31
CA PHE A 330 -14.52 -22.24 14.61
C PHE A 330 -14.33 -22.23 13.09
N ILE A 331 -13.22 -21.70 12.59
CA ILE A 331 -12.92 -21.71 11.15
C ILE A 331 -12.82 -23.14 10.63
N ARG A 332 -12.12 -24.03 11.36
CA ARG A 332 -12.03 -25.46 11.01
C ARG A 332 -13.43 -26.07 10.88
N HIS A 333 -14.32 -25.83 11.84
CA HIS A 333 -15.69 -26.32 11.80
C HIS A 333 -16.41 -25.82 10.53
N CYS A 334 -16.36 -24.53 10.22
CA CYS A 334 -16.99 -23.98 9.02
C CYS A 334 -16.46 -24.62 7.72
N VAL A 335 -15.16 -24.95 7.68
CA VAL A 335 -14.52 -25.57 6.51
C VAL A 335 -14.85 -27.08 6.44
N SER A 336 -14.78 -27.80 7.57
CA SER A 336 -15.01 -29.25 7.60
C SER A 336 -16.45 -29.64 7.31
N GLU A 337 -17.42 -28.83 7.74
CA GLU A 337 -18.84 -29.02 7.43
C GLU A 337 -19.21 -28.62 5.98
N GLY A 338 -18.22 -28.14 5.20
CA GLY A 338 -18.43 -27.71 3.82
C GLY A 338 -19.25 -26.43 3.65
N HIS A 339 -19.45 -25.68 4.75
CA HIS A 339 -20.20 -24.42 4.72
C HIS A 339 -19.44 -23.32 3.99
N LEU A 340 -18.11 -23.30 4.11
CA LEU A 340 -17.22 -22.29 3.52
C LEU A 340 -15.91 -22.90 3.02
N GLY A 341 -15.45 -22.45 1.85
CA GLY A 341 -14.09 -22.71 1.42
C GLY A 341 -13.09 -21.82 2.20
N PRO A 342 -11.83 -22.27 2.43
CA PRO A 342 -10.83 -21.47 3.13
C PRO A 342 -10.61 -20.08 2.52
N GLY A 343 -10.67 -19.95 1.20
CA GLY A 343 -10.52 -18.66 0.49
C GLY A 343 -11.67 -17.67 0.70
N GLU A 344 -12.79 -18.13 1.24
CA GLU A 344 -13.97 -17.31 1.56
C GLU A 344 -13.90 -16.71 2.97
N ILE A 345 -12.78 -16.92 3.69
CA ILE A 345 -12.58 -16.52 5.09
C ILE A 345 -11.46 -15.50 5.17
N LEU A 346 -11.71 -14.41 5.91
CA LEU A 346 -10.77 -13.31 6.13
C LEU A 346 -10.60 -13.05 7.63
N VAL A 347 -9.38 -13.17 8.12
CA VAL A 347 -9.01 -12.85 9.50
C VAL A 347 -8.23 -11.55 9.53
N LEU A 348 -8.74 -10.57 10.26
CA LEU A 348 -8.14 -9.25 10.42
C LEU A 348 -7.61 -9.09 11.83
N ALA A 349 -6.33 -8.73 11.97
CA ALA A 349 -5.72 -8.52 13.26
C ALA A 349 -4.92 -7.20 13.30
N PRO A 350 -4.93 -6.48 14.45
CA PRO A 350 -4.26 -5.18 14.55
C PRO A 350 -2.74 -5.28 14.66
N ARG A 351 -2.22 -6.45 14.99
CA ARG A 351 -0.79 -6.71 15.17
C ARG A 351 -0.41 -8.07 14.56
N ARG A 352 0.78 -8.13 13.94
CA ARG A 352 1.29 -9.36 13.31
C ARG A 352 1.35 -10.56 14.29
N GLN A 353 1.69 -10.31 15.55
CA GLN A 353 1.78 -11.37 16.56
C GLN A 353 0.43 -12.08 16.75
N ILE A 354 -0.68 -11.32 16.81
CA ILE A 354 -2.03 -11.88 16.92
C ILE A 354 -2.38 -12.66 15.65
N GLY A 355 -2.12 -12.07 14.48
CA GLY A 355 -2.37 -12.72 13.20
C GLY A 355 -1.57 -14.01 13.01
N HIS A 356 -0.27 -14.01 13.37
CA HIS A 356 0.57 -15.20 13.28
C HIS A 356 0.09 -16.29 14.24
N ALA A 357 -0.29 -15.97 15.48
CA ALA A 357 -0.85 -16.94 16.42
C ALA A 357 -2.11 -17.62 15.86
N ILE A 358 -3.01 -16.86 15.21
CA ILE A 358 -4.21 -17.42 14.58
C ILE A 358 -3.84 -18.29 13.38
N ARG A 359 -2.93 -17.84 12.51
CA ARG A 359 -2.42 -18.62 11.37
C ARG A 359 -1.82 -19.95 11.83
N ASP A 360 -0.99 -19.93 12.87
CA ASP A 360 -0.32 -21.12 13.38
C ASP A 360 -1.30 -22.09 14.03
N ALA A 361 -2.33 -21.57 14.72
CA ALA A 361 -3.44 -22.38 15.22
C ALA A 361 -4.27 -23.00 14.08
N LEU A 362 -4.52 -22.30 12.99
CA LEU A 362 -5.19 -22.85 11.80
C LEU A 362 -4.35 -23.98 11.16
N LYS A 363 -3.05 -23.79 11.01
CA LYS A 363 -2.14 -24.83 10.51
C LYS A 363 -2.15 -26.08 11.42
N ALA A 364 -2.17 -25.89 12.75
CA ALA A 364 -2.28 -27.00 13.70
C ALA A 364 -3.59 -27.79 13.55
N TYR A 365 -4.66 -27.16 13.07
CA TYR A 365 -5.92 -27.82 12.72
C TYR A 365 -6.00 -28.28 11.25
N SER A 366 -4.87 -28.29 10.52
CA SER A 366 -4.78 -28.65 9.10
C SER A 366 -5.67 -27.80 8.18
N VAL A 367 -5.94 -26.55 8.58
CA VAL A 367 -6.63 -25.58 7.72
C VAL A 367 -5.58 -24.75 6.98
N PRO A 368 -5.60 -24.74 5.64
CA PRO A 368 -4.65 -23.93 4.87
C PRO A 368 -4.84 -22.44 5.21
N ALA A 369 -3.77 -21.77 5.65
CA ALA A 369 -3.79 -20.37 6.02
C ALA A 369 -2.49 -19.66 5.63
N CYS A 370 -2.62 -18.46 5.06
CA CYS A 370 -1.50 -17.60 4.70
C CYS A 370 -1.59 -16.23 5.41
N SER A 371 -0.45 -15.77 5.88
CA SER A 371 -0.34 -14.46 6.53
C SER A 371 0.18 -13.42 5.55
N PHE A 372 -0.57 -12.34 5.43
CA PHE A 372 -0.21 -11.17 4.61
C PHE A 372 0.24 -9.97 5.47
N PHE A 373 0.63 -10.19 6.71
CA PHE A 373 1.37 -9.15 7.42
C PHE A 373 2.66 -8.86 6.63
N TYR A 374 2.97 -7.57 6.52
CA TYR A 374 4.18 -7.15 5.81
C TYR A 374 5.40 -7.88 6.41
N GLN A 375 5.96 -8.77 5.63
CA GLN A 375 7.33 -9.23 5.77
C GLN A 375 8.09 -8.58 4.63
N ASP A 376 9.06 -7.75 4.97
CA ASP A 376 9.97 -7.21 3.97
C ASP A 376 10.86 -8.38 3.52
N VAL A 377 10.66 -8.86 2.31
CA VAL A 377 11.47 -9.97 1.77
C VAL A 377 12.95 -9.61 1.68
N LEU A 378 13.26 -8.31 1.80
CA LEU A 378 14.61 -7.77 1.92
C LEU A 378 14.87 -7.26 3.35
N GLU A 379 14.14 -7.79 4.38
CA GLU A 379 14.37 -7.46 5.78
C GLU A 379 15.79 -7.92 6.20
N GLY A 380 16.42 -7.14 7.07
CA GLY A 380 17.73 -7.43 7.61
C GLY A 380 18.50 -6.16 7.96
N ASP A 381 19.59 -6.32 8.71
CA ASP A 381 20.50 -5.23 9.04
C ASP A 381 21.69 -5.21 8.08
N PRO A 382 21.79 -4.24 7.16
CA PRO A 382 22.90 -4.16 6.20
C PRO A 382 24.26 -3.96 6.86
N THR A 383 24.31 -3.57 8.15
CA THR A 383 25.56 -3.46 8.91
C THR A 383 26.06 -4.82 9.41
N SER A 384 25.18 -5.84 9.48
CA SER A 384 25.50 -7.20 9.90
C SER A 384 25.91 -8.06 8.69
N PRO A 385 27.03 -8.78 8.76
CA PRO A 385 27.44 -9.69 7.68
C PRO A 385 26.45 -10.84 7.44
N ASN A 386 25.77 -11.31 8.49
CA ASN A 386 24.92 -12.52 8.46
C ASN A 386 23.43 -12.22 8.36
N ASP A 387 23.03 -10.94 8.42
CA ASP A 387 21.62 -10.51 8.43
C ASP A 387 21.29 -9.61 7.24
N SER A 388 22.02 -9.76 6.14
CA SER A 388 21.84 -8.96 4.92
C SER A 388 21.94 -9.79 3.64
N GLU A 389 21.75 -11.11 3.73
CA GLU A 389 21.95 -12.01 2.58
C GLU A 389 20.93 -11.74 1.45
N ALA A 390 19.65 -11.58 1.77
CA ALA A 390 18.61 -11.24 0.79
C ALA A 390 18.92 -9.93 0.06
N GLN A 391 19.36 -8.90 0.81
CA GLN A 391 19.71 -7.59 0.26
C GLN A 391 20.95 -7.67 -0.67
N LYS A 392 21.97 -8.45 -0.28
CA LYS A 392 23.18 -8.68 -1.10
C LYS A 392 22.83 -9.42 -2.39
N ALA A 393 22.02 -10.47 -2.30
CA ALA A 393 21.57 -11.24 -3.47
C ALA A 393 20.76 -10.35 -4.42
N PHE A 394 19.87 -9.52 -3.89
CA PHE A 394 19.11 -8.57 -4.70
C PHE A 394 20.01 -7.49 -5.35
N CYS A 395 21.05 -6.99 -4.65
CA CYS A 395 22.03 -6.09 -5.27
C CYS A 395 22.82 -6.77 -6.39
N LEU A 396 23.18 -8.05 -6.26
CA LEU A 396 23.82 -8.82 -7.35
C LEU A 396 22.90 -8.92 -8.57
N LEU A 397 21.63 -9.26 -8.36
CA LEU A 397 20.64 -9.31 -9.43
C LEU A 397 20.48 -7.94 -10.11
N THR A 398 20.42 -6.85 -9.31
CA THR A 398 20.33 -5.48 -9.85
C THR A 398 21.53 -5.17 -10.74
N LEU A 399 22.75 -5.52 -10.30
CA LEU A 399 23.99 -5.24 -11.05
C LEU A 399 24.20 -6.20 -12.25
N LEU A 400 23.54 -7.35 -12.26
CA LEU A 400 23.45 -8.21 -13.46
C LEU A 400 22.51 -7.60 -14.51
N ALA A 401 21.37 -7.10 -14.07
CA ALA A 401 20.35 -6.47 -14.93
C ALA A 401 20.79 -5.08 -15.43
N ASP A 402 21.41 -4.29 -14.56
CA ASP A 402 21.95 -2.95 -14.85
C ASP A 402 23.32 -2.78 -14.18
N PRO A 403 24.42 -3.06 -14.91
CA PRO A 403 25.78 -2.92 -14.38
C PRO A 403 26.15 -1.50 -13.94
N ASP A 404 25.41 -0.48 -14.38
CA ASP A 404 25.66 0.92 -14.09
C ASP A 404 24.79 1.48 -12.96
N ASP A 405 24.00 0.61 -12.28
CA ASP A 405 23.20 1.01 -11.11
C ASP A 405 24.11 1.43 -9.95
N ARG A 406 24.22 2.74 -9.75
CA ARG A 406 25.10 3.35 -8.74
C ARG A 406 24.64 3.08 -7.31
N VAL A 407 23.33 2.89 -7.09
CA VAL A 407 22.78 2.59 -5.75
C VAL A 407 23.13 1.16 -5.34
N ALA A 408 22.90 0.19 -6.22
CA ALA A 408 23.26 -1.20 -5.94
C ALA A 408 24.77 -1.37 -5.72
N LEU A 409 25.60 -0.69 -6.52
CA LEU A 409 27.05 -0.65 -6.31
C LEU A 409 27.41 -0.04 -4.96
N ARG A 410 26.78 1.09 -4.57
CA ARG A 410 26.95 1.72 -3.26
C ARG A 410 26.60 0.74 -2.13
N CYS A 411 25.48 0.06 -2.23
CA CYS A 411 25.03 -0.91 -1.24
C CYS A 411 26.01 -2.09 -1.14
N TRP A 412 26.40 -2.68 -2.27
CA TRP A 412 27.35 -3.79 -2.28
C TRP A 412 28.67 -3.45 -1.58
N CYS A 413 29.22 -2.30 -1.88
CA CYS A 413 30.47 -1.83 -1.27
C CYS A 413 30.34 -1.60 0.24
N GLY A 414 29.14 -1.31 0.74
CA GLY A 414 28.91 -0.97 2.14
C GLY A 414 28.52 -2.12 3.06
N PHE A 415 27.92 -3.18 2.56
CA PHE A 415 27.42 -4.30 3.38
C PHE A 415 28.43 -4.87 4.37
N GLY A 416 27.93 -5.26 5.56
CA GLY A 416 28.71 -5.93 6.58
C GLY A 416 29.69 -5.04 7.35
N ASN A 417 29.50 -3.73 7.28
CA ASN A 417 30.30 -2.76 8.02
C ASN A 417 29.40 -1.82 8.83
N ARG A 418 29.74 -1.53 10.08
CA ARG A 418 28.91 -0.74 11.01
C ARG A 418 28.57 0.67 10.49
N SER A 419 29.49 1.32 9.77
CA SER A 419 29.28 2.63 9.14
C SER A 419 28.87 2.53 7.68
N LEU A 420 28.61 1.32 7.17
CA LEU A 420 28.39 1.04 5.74
C LEU A 420 29.47 1.63 4.83
N ARG A 421 30.68 1.84 5.36
CA ARG A 421 31.84 2.46 4.67
C ARG A 421 31.56 3.84 4.10
N SER A 422 30.65 4.62 4.73
CA SER A 422 30.22 5.92 4.20
C SER A 422 31.37 6.92 4.02
N GLY A 423 32.37 6.91 4.92
CA GLY A 423 33.56 7.76 4.77
C GLY A 423 34.39 7.39 3.52
N ALA A 424 34.67 6.09 3.33
CA ALA A 424 35.40 5.63 2.14
C ALA A 424 34.63 5.92 0.85
N TRP A 425 33.30 5.79 0.89
CA TRP A 425 32.44 6.10 -0.27
C TRP A 425 32.43 7.61 -0.58
N ALA A 426 32.43 8.46 0.45
CA ALA A 426 32.52 9.92 0.27
C ALA A 426 33.82 10.33 -0.44
N GLU A 427 34.95 9.73 -0.07
CA GLU A 427 36.25 9.93 -0.74
C GLU A 427 36.22 9.44 -2.20
N LEU A 428 35.65 8.26 -2.45
CA LEU A 428 35.47 7.74 -3.81
C LEU A 428 34.61 8.70 -4.65
N ARG A 429 33.53 9.19 -4.08
CA ARG A 429 32.59 10.13 -4.73
C ARG A 429 33.35 11.43 -5.11
N ALA A 430 34.09 12.02 -4.18
CA ALA A 430 34.84 13.23 -4.46
C ALA A 430 35.81 13.07 -5.64
N LYS A 431 36.50 11.93 -5.71
CA LYS A 431 37.37 11.60 -6.85
C LYS A 431 36.58 11.40 -8.16
N CYS A 432 35.40 10.81 -8.12
CA CYS A 432 34.54 10.68 -9.30
C CYS A 432 34.07 12.05 -9.81
N GLU A 433 33.71 12.96 -8.89
CA GLU A 433 33.28 14.32 -9.23
C GLU A 433 34.45 15.15 -9.80
N GLU A 434 35.69 14.98 -9.28
CA GLU A 434 36.88 15.62 -9.79
C GLU A 434 37.29 15.10 -11.18
N ALA A 435 37.20 13.78 -11.41
CA ALA A 435 37.60 13.14 -12.65
C ALA A 435 36.46 13.02 -13.69
N ASP A 436 35.26 13.51 -13.39
CA ASP A 436 34.05 13.39 -14.20
C ASP A 436 33.82 11.94 -14.67
N CYS A 437 33.90 10.97 -13.76
CA CYS A 437 33.76 9.55 -14.06
C CYS A 437 32.73 8.86 -13.15
N SER A 438 32.31 7.67 -13.55
CA SER A 438 31.39 6.89 -12.72
C SER A 438 32.13 6.16 -11.57
N PRO A 439 31.45 5.86 -10.44
CA PRO A 439 32.03 5.05 -9.38
C PRO A 439 32.51 3.67 -9.85
N ARG A 440 31.82 3.09 -10.83
CA ARG A 440 32.18 1.80 -11.44
C ARG A 440 33.50 1.90 -12.21
N ASP A 441 33.63 2.94 -13.04
CA ASP A 441 34.84 3.13 -13.86
C ASP A 441 36.07 3.39 -12.98
N LEU A 442 35.93 4.23 -11.96
CA LEU A 442 37.01 4.51 -11.03
C LEU A 442 37.42 3.26 -10.23
N LEU A 443 36.46 2.49 -9.72
CA LEU A 443 36.76 1.24 -9.01
C LEU A 443 37.40 0.20 -9.94
N ALA A 444 36.98 0.10 -11.20
CA ALA A 444 37.59 -0.76 -12.21
C ALA A 444 39.04 -0.36 -12.50
N GLU A 445 39.30 0.94 -12.64
CA GLU A 445 40.64 1.49 -12.84
C GLU A 445 41.54 1.20 -11.63
N LEU A 446 41.10 1.54 -10.41
CA LEU A 446 41.85 1.28 -9.18
C LEU A 446 42.16 -0.21 -8.98
N THR A 447 41.25 -1.07 -9.44
CA THR A 447 41.41 -2.54 -9.40
C THR A 447 42.49 -3.01 -10.38
N ARG A 448 42.47 -2.52 -11.62
CA ARG A 448 43.46 -2.87 -12.67
C ARG A 448 44.85 -2.39 -12.31
N ASN A 449 44.95 -1.14 -11.84
CA ASN A 449 46.25 -0.52 -11.53
C ASN A 449 46.84 -1.04 -10.21
N ASN A 450 46.11 -1.83 -9.44
CA ASN A 450 46.48 -2.35 -8.12
C ASN A 450 47.05 -1.31 -7.14
N ARG A 451 46.61 -0.06 -7.25
CA ARG A 451 47.05 1.08 -6.45
C ARG A 451 45.90 1.78 -5.72
N PRO A 452 45.15 1.06 -4.87
CA PRO A 452 44.15 1.72 -4.02
C PRO A 452 44.91 2.54 -2.96
N ASP A 453 44.44 3.75 -2.71
CA ASP A 453 44.90 4.51 -1.54
C ASP A 453 44.32 3.93 -0.24
N ARG A 454 44.77 4.51 0.89
CA ARG A 454 44.34 4.05 2.23
C ARG A 454 42.81 4.09 2.40
N HIS A 455 42.12 5.06 1.79
CA HIS A 455 40.69 5.29 1.99
C HIS A 455 39.81 4.40 1.10
N THR A 456 40.26 4.08 -0.12
CA THR A 456 39.51 3.32 -1.11
C THR A 456 39.83 1.83 -1.13
N ARG A 457 40.85 1.35 -0.38
CA ARG A 457 41.32 -0.04 -0.40
C ARG A 457 40.22 -1.06 -0.14
N GLU A 458 39.37 -0.82 0.89
CA GLU A 458 38.29 -1.74 1.20
C GLU A 458 37.22 -1.78 0.09
N LEU A 459 36.92 -0.65 -0.54
CA LEU A 459 35.96 -0.59 -1.64
C LEU A 459 36.47 -1.37 -2.86
N VAL A 460 37.77 -1.26 -3.17
CA VAL A 460 38.42 -2.04 -4.26
C VAL A 460 38.35 -3.52 -3.97
N THR A 461 38.59 -3.96 -2.72
CA THR A 461 38.44 -5.37 -2.33
C THR A 461 37.00 -5.85 -2.55
N ARG A 462 36.01 -5.09 -2.10
CA ARG A 462 34.58 -5.42 -2.31
C ARG A 462 34.19 -5.45 -3.79
N TYR A 463 34.78 -4.56 -4.59
CA TYR A 463 34.52 -4.52 -6.01
C TYR A 463 35.12 -5.74 -6.75
N ARG A 464 36.30 -6.23 -6.34
CA ARG A 464 36.87 -7.50 -6.86
C ARG A 464 35.95 -8.69 -6.56
N GLU A 465 35.48 -8.80 -5.31
CA GLU A 465 34.51 -9.83 -4.92
C GLU A 465 33.22 -9.75 -5.76
N LEU A 466 32.73 -8.53 -6.04
CA LEU A 466 31.59 -8.31 -6.92
C LEU A 466 31.84 -8.86 -8.32
N GLN A 467 32.96 -8.49 -8.92
CA GLN A 467 33.29 -8.91 -10.28
C GLN A 467 33.39 -10.44 -10.41
N GLU A 468 34.01 -11.11 -9.42
CA GLU A 468 34.09 -12.57 -9.39
C GLU A 468 32.71 -13.22 -9.31
N ARG A 469 31.82 -12.69 -8.48
CA ARG A 469 30.45 -13.20 -8.35
C ARG A 469 29.63 -12.95 -9.62
N LEU A 470 29.66 -11.73 -10.16
CA LEU A 470 28.95 -11.39 -11.40
C LEU A 470 29.41 -12.28 -12.57
N LYS A 471 30.72 -12.55 -12.69
CA LYS A 471 31.25 -13.44 -13.73
C LYS A 471 30.68 -14.87 -13.66
N ARG A 472 30.47 -15.39 -12.45
CA ARG A 472 29.84 -16.71 -12.27
C ARG A 472 28.37 -16.70 -12.66
N LEU A 473 27.67 -15.64 -12.31
CA LEU A 473 26.22 -15.51 -12.52
C LEU A 473 25.84 -15.16 -13.97
N GLN A 474 26.72 -14.51 -14.72
CA GLN A 474 26.46 -14.09 -16.12
C GLN A 474 26.18 -15.26 -17.09
N SER A 475 26.61 -16.47 -16.76
CA SER A 475 26.34 -17.66 -17.57
C SER A 475 25.02 -18.35 -17.21
N LEU A 476 24.33 -17.93 -16.15
CA LEU A 476 23.11 -18.53 -15.67
C LEU A 476 21.89 -17.74 -16.15
N SER A 477 20.77 -18.44 -16.34
CA SER A 477 19.47 -17.84 -16.69
C SER A 477 18.35 -18.68 -16.07
N GLY A 478 17.12 -18.16 -16.13
CA GLY A 478 15.94 -18.89 -15.68
C GLY A 478 16.07 -19.37 -14.23
N ARG A 479 15.61 -20.59 -14.01
CA ARG A 479 15.58 -21.19 -12.68
C ARG A 479 16.96 -21.38 -12.04
N GLU A 480 17.99 -21.65 -12.82
CA GLU A 480 19.36 -21.79 -12.29
C GLU A 480 19.88 -20.48 -11.70
N LEU A 481 19.62 -19.35 -12.35
CA LEU A 481 19.98 -18.04 -11.85
C LEU A 481 19.22 -17.72 -10.56
N LEU A 482 17.91 -18.02 -10.53
CA LEU A 482 17.08 -17.80 -9.36
C LEU A 482 17.57 -18.59 -8.15
N ASP A 483 17.85 -19.89 -8.33
CA ASP A 483 18.27 -20.79 -7.25
C ASP A 483 19.69 -20.49 -6.75
N GLU A 484 20.58 -20.00 -7.61
CA GLU A 484 21.92 -19.56 -7.20
C GLU A 484 21.87 -18.24 -6.40
N LEU A 485 21.02 -17.27 -6.82
CA LEU A 485 20.87 -16.00 -6.10
C LEU A 485 20.07 -16.13 -4.82
N PHE A 486 19.00 -16.92 -4.85
CA PHE A 486 18.03 -17.09 -3.78
C PHE A 486 17.81 -18.57 -3.47
N PRO A 487 18.80 -19.25 -2.83
CA PRO A 487 18.75 -20.70 -2.65
C PRO A 487 17.48 -21.15 -1.90
N PRO A 488 16.70 -22.11 -2.45
CA PRO A 488 15.42 -22.55 -1.85
C PRO A 488 15.59 -23.23 -0.49
N THR A 489 16.81 -23.61 -0.13
CA THR A 489 17.15 -24.17 1.19
C THR A 489 17.32 -23.11 2.28
N ARG A 490 17.24 -21.83 1.94
CA ARG A 490 17.44 -20.71 2.87
C ARG A 490 16.12 -20.03 3.19
N GLU A 491 15.79 -19.92 4.46
CA GLU A 491 14.56 -19.27 4.94
C GLU A 491 14.41 -17.83 4.41
N TRP A 492 15.51 -17.06 4.38
CA TRP A 492 15.49 -15.68 3.86
C TRP A 492 15.16 -15.58 2.37
N ALA A 493 15.35 -16.65 1.58
CA ALA A 493 15.08 -16.67 0.15
C ALA A 493 13.63 -17.07 -0.20
N GLU A 494 12.91 -17.72 0.74
CA GLU A 494 11.56 -18.25 0.51
C GLU A 494 10.60 -17.20 -0.06
N GLY A 495 10.59 -16.00 0.51
CA GLY A 495 9.75 -14.91 0.05
C GLY A 495 10.09 -14.41 -1.35
N LEU A 496 11.37 -14.38 -1.72
CA LEU A 496 11.83 -13.96 -3.04
C LEU A 496 11.58 -15.04 -4.10
N GLN A 497 11.77 -16.31 -3.76
CA GLN A 497 11.41 -17.45 -4.61
C GLN A 497 9.90 -17.45 -4.94
N ALA A 498 9.06 -17.14 -3.96
CA ALA A 498 7.60 -17.07 -4.14
C ALA A 498 7.12 -15.91 -5.02
N LEU A 499 7.95 -14.87 -5.20
CA LEU A 499 7.68 -13.70 -6.04
C LEU A 499 8.26 -13.82 -7.44
N ALA A 500 9.08 -14.84 -7.71
CA ALA A 500 9.74 -15.03 -9.01
C ALA A 500 8.73 -15.41 -10.11
N PRO A 501 9.07 -15.16 -11.40
CA PRO A 501 8.25 -15.61 -12.53
C PRO A 501 7.93 -17.11 -12.46
N GLY A 502 6.72 -17.47 -12.90
CA GLY A 502 6.31 -18.87 -12.99
C GLY A 502 6.92 -19.62 -14.18
N ASP A 503 7.45 -18.90 -15.17
CA ASP A 503 8.09 -19.46 -16.35
C ASP A 503 9.47 -20.05 -16.00
N GLU A 504 9.93 -21.03 -16.77
CA GLU A 504 11.24 -21.65 -16.57
C GLU A 504 12.38 -20.83 -17.20
N GLU A 505 12.09 -20.08 -18.26
CA GLU A 505 13.05 -19.25 -18.99
C GLU A 505 12.80 -17.76 -18.76
N PHE A 506 13.75 -17.07 -18.20
CA PHE A 506 13.78 -15.61 -18.04
C PHE A 506 15.23 -15.11 -17.92
N SER A 507 15.46 -13.87 -18.33
CA SER A 507 16.76 -13.22 -18.17
C SER A 507 16.94 -12.62 -16.76
N ALA A 508 18.16 -12.22 -16.42
CA ALA A 508 18.41 -11.46 -15.18
C ALA A 508 17.59 -10.15 -15.12
N ARG A 509 17.35 -9.54 -16.29
CA ARG A 509 16.53 -8.31 -16.38
C ARG A 509 15.08 -8.60 -16.08
N ASP A 510 14.50 -9.66 -16.64
CA ASP A 510 13.11 -10.03 -16.41
C ASP A 510 12.89 -10.38 -14.93
N LEU A 511 13.80 -11.17 -14.33
CA LEU A 511 13.77 -11.52 -12.93
C LEU A 511 13.86 -10.27 -12.03
N PHE A 512 14.76 -9.34 -12.35
CA PHE A 512 14.90 -8.09 -11.62
C PHE A 512 13.63 -7.25 -11.68
N ASP A 513 13.07 -7.04 -12.88
CA ASP A 513 11.89 -6.22 -13.08
C ASP A 513 10.67 -6.82 -12.36
N GLU A 514 10.50 -8.15 -12.39
CA GLU A 514 9.41 -8.83 -11.69
C GLU A 514 9.57 -8.74 -10.16
N LEU A 515 10.72 -9.14 -9.62
CA LEU A 515 10.97 -9.08 -8.17
C LEU A 515 10.90 -7.64 -7.64
N ARG A 516 11.53 -6.68 -8.34
CA ARG A 516 11.48 -5.29 -7.94
C ARG A 516 10.05 -4.77 -7.90
N ASN A 517 9.28 -5.07 -8.93
CA ASN A 517 7.87 -4.72 -9.01
C ASN A 517 7.07 -5.34 -7.86
N ALA A 518 7.27 -6.61 -7.56
CA ALA A 518 6.57 -7.31 -6.48
C ALA A 518 6.95 -6.77 -5.08
N ILE A 519 8.23 -6.39 -4.88
CA ILE A 519 8.72 -5.81 -3.61
C ILE A 519 8.16 -4.42 -3.36
N ILE A 520 8.20 -3.54 -4.37
CA ILE A 520 7.70 -2.16 -4.23
C ILE A 520 6.18 -2.16 -4.04
N HIS A 521 5.48 -3.09 -4.66
CA HIS A 521 4.03 -3.16 -4.71
C HIS A 521 3.53 -4.60 -4.48
N PRO A 522 3.58 -5.11 -3.25
CA PRO A 522 3.11 -6.46 -2.94
C PRO A 522 1.61 -6.59 -3.25
N GLU A 523 1.30 -7.62 -4.01
CA GLU A 523 -0.07 -7.90 -4.42
C GLU A 523 -0.83 -8.73 -3.38
N MET A 524 -2.15 -8.57 -3.39
CA MET A 524 -3.05 -9.35 -2.56
C MET A 524 -3.86 -10.29 -3.47
N PRO A 525 -3.59 -11.60 -3.44
CA PRO A 525 -4.35 -12.54 -4.21
C PRO A 525 -5.82 -12.58 -3.74
N THR A 526 -6.75 -12.55 -4.69
CA THR A 526 -8.20 -12.49 -4.43
C THR A 526 -8.86 -13.85 -4.47
N ASP A 527 -8.44 -14.72 -5.38
CA ASP A 527 -8.97 -16.08 -5.52
C ASP A 527 -7.93 -17.09 -5.03
N VAL A 528 -8.15 -17.60 -3.83
CA VAL A 528 -7.17 -18.45 -3.13
C VAL A 528 -7.85 -19.60 -2.40
N GLY A 529 -7.15 -20.72 -2.28
CA GLY A 529 -7.62 -21.92 -1.55
C GLY A 529 -7.25 -21.93 -0.06
N TYR A 530 -6.94 -20.78 0.55
CA TYR A 530 -6.49 -20.70 1.95
C TYR A 530 -7.12 -19.50 2.69
N VAL A 531 -7.19 -19.59 4.02
CA VAL A 531 -7.61 -18.50 4.90
C VAL A 531 -6.59 -17.36 4.84
N ARG A 532 -7.07 -16.14 4.56
CA ARG A 532 -6.22 -14.94 4.53
C ARG A 532 -6.18 -14.28 5.89
N VAL A 533 -4.98 -14.14 6.46
CA VAL A 533 -4.73 -13.47 7.74
C VAL A 533 -3.92 -12.20 7.50
N MET A 534 -4.48 -11.02 7.85
CA MET A 534 -3.83 -9.75 7.51
C MET A 534 -4.19 -8.60 8.45
N SER A 535 -3.56 -7.43 8.24
CA SER A 535 -3.93 -6.20 8.94
C SER A 535 -5.23 -5.62 8.39
N LEU A 536 -5.93 -4.82 9.22
CA LEU A 536 -7.16 -4.15 8.82
C LEU A 536 -6.98 -3.26 7.57
N HIS A 537 -5.82 -2.60 7.43
CA HIS A 537 -5.53 -1.75 6.26
C HIS A 537 -5.46 -2.56 4.95
N LYS A 538 -4.89 -3.77 5.00
CA LYS A 538 -4.77 -4.62 3.82
C LYS A 538 -6.09 -5.23 3.35
N ALA A 539 -7.12 -5.18 4.20
CA ALA A 539 -8.46 -5.66 3.85
C ALA A 539 -9.21 -4.75 2.88
N LYS A 540 -8.75 -3.51 2.68
CA LYS A 540 -9.40 -2.58 1.73
C LYS A 540 -9.37 -3.15 0.31
N GLY A 541 -10.51 -3.06 -0.39
CA GLY A 541 -10.71 -3.70 -1.70
C GLY A 541 -11.21 -5.14 -1.63
N LEU A 542 -10.87 -5.90 -0.58
CA LEU A 542 -11.28 -7.30 -0.43
C LEU A 542 -12.72 -7.45 0.09
N SER A 543 -13.24 -8.68 0.01
CA SER A 543 -14.47 -9.10 0.69
C SER A 543 -14.43 -10.62 0.93
N ALA A 544 -15.18 -11.10 1.94
CA ALA A 544 -15.27 -12.50 2.29
C ALA A 544 -16.66 -12.85 2.83
N LYS A 545 -17.07 -14.10 2.73
CA LYS A 545 -18.33 -14.57 3.34
C LYS A 545 -18.24 -14.49 4.86
N LEU A 546 -17.11 -14.91 5.43
CA LEU A 546 -16.81 -14.83 6.87
C LEU A 546 -15.64 -13.88 7.12
N VAL A 547 -15.87 -12.85 7.93
CA VAL A 547 -14.83 -11.92 8.38
C VAL A 547 -14.71 -12.00 9.90
N LEU A 548 -13.47 -12.20 10.38
CA LEU A 548 -13.16 -12.20 11.79
C LEU A 548 -12.22 -11.02 12.08
N VAL A 549 -12.57 -10.16 13.04
CA VAL A 549 -11.72 -9.06 13.51
C VAL A 549 -11.24 -9.40 14.92
N ALA A 550 -9.99 -9.81 15.04
CA ALA A 550 -9.38 -10.23 16.30
C ALA A 550 -8.76 -9.04 17.05
N GLY A 551 -8.59 -9.20 18.36
CA GLY A 551 -7.90 -8.22 19.20
C GLY A 551 -8.64 -6.88 19.32
N CYS A 552 -9.97 -6.88 19.39
CA CYS A 552 -10.80 -5.69 19.64
C CYS A 552 -10.63 -5.17 21.07
N VAL A 553 -9.46 -4.61 21.37
CA VAL A 553 -9.02 -4.11 22.68
C VAL A 553 -8.49 -2.68 22.53
N GLU A 554 -8.77 -1.81 23.50
CA GLU A 554 -8.24 -0.44 23.54
C GLU A 554 -6.70 -0.42 23.42
N GLY A 555 -6.18 0.48 22.60
CA GLY A 555 -4.76 0.57 22.28
C GLY A 555 -4.33 -0.30 21.10
N LEU A 556 -5.12 -1.33 20.75
CA LEU A 556 -4.97 -2.12 19.53
C LEU A 556 -5.96 -1.68 18.46
N ILE A 557 -7.24 -1.67 18.79
CA ILE A 557 -8.36 -1.12 18.00
C ILE A 557 -9.23 -0.30 18.97
N PRO A 558 -9.20 1.05 18.92
CA PRO A 558 -8.30 1.91 18.12
C PRO A 558 -6.86 1.96 18.64
N SER A 559 -5.90 2.13 17.73
CA SER A 559 -4.51 2.47 18.02
C SER A 559 -4.35 3.99 17.93
N ILE A 560 -4.30 4.67 19.07
CA ILE A 560 -4.26 6.13 19.14
C ILE A 560 -2.85 6.58 19.54
N PRO A 561 -2.30 7.67 18.95
CA PRO A 561 -1.02 8.24 19.36
C PRO A 561 -0.98 8.57 20.86
N GLY A 562 0.19 8.46 21.47
CA GLY A 562 0.39 8.75 22.88
C GLY A 562 0.23 10.24 23.24
N THR A 563 0.36 10.56 24.54
CA THR A 563 0.03 11.83 25.19
C THR A 563 0.78 13.11 24.75
N ARG A 564 1.71 13.01 23.81
CA ARG A 564 2.52 14.14 23.30
C ARG A 564 1.95 14.80 22.04
N VAL A 565 0.72 14.49 21.67
CA VAL A 565 0.06 14.95 20.45
C VAL A 565 -1.10 15.89 20.82
N SER A 566 -1.42 16.86 19.98
CA SER A 566 -2.53 17.81 20.24
C SER A 566 -3.87 17.07 20.33
N GLN A 567 -4.82 17.60 21.09
CA GLN A 567 -6.18 17.02 21.16
C GLN A 567 -6.85 16.92 19.79
N LYS A 568 -6.58 17.89 18.91
CA LYS A 568 -7.07 17.90 17.52
C LYS A 568 -6.54 16.70 16.73
N ASP A 569 -5.26 16.38 16.89
CA ASP A 569 -4.64 15.26 16.19
C ASP A 569 -5.09 13.92 16.77
N VAL A 570 -5.28 13.84 18.10
CA VAL A 570 -5.88 12.66 18.76
C VAL A 570 -7.28 12.39 18.20
N ARG A 571 -8.11 13.44 18.06
CA ARG A 571 -9.46 13.31 17.48
C ARG A 571 -9.41 12.84 16.02
N ARG A 572 -8.53 13.44 15.20
CA ARG A 572 -8.33 13.02 13.81
C ARG A 572 -7.90 11.56 13.72
N ALA A 573 -6.93 11.15 14.54
CA ALA A 573 -6.47 9.77 14.60
C ALA A 573 -7.58 8.80 15.03
N LEU A 574 -8.42 9.17 16.03
CA LEU A 574 -9.53 8.35 16.45
C LEU A 574 -10.57 8.18 15.34
N GLU A 575 -10.92 9.26 14.63
CA GLU A 575 -11.87 9.20 13.52
C GLU A 575 -11.32 8.39 12.34
N GLU A 576 -10.01 8.45 12.06
CA GLU A 576 -9.36 7.60 11.07
C GLU A 576 -9.38 6.12 11.48
N GLN A 577 -9.11 5.83 12.75
CA GLN A 577 -9.20 4.45 13.27
C GLN A 577 -10.65 3.92 13.23
N ARG A 578 -11.66 4.79 13.39
CA ARG A 578 -13.06 4.40 13.24
C ARG A 578 -13.40 4.08 11.78
N ARG A 579 -12.89 4.87 10.82
CA ARG A 579 -12.99 4.54 9.39
C ARG A 579 -12.29 3.21 9.06
N LEU A 580 -11.12 2.94 9.67
CA LEU A 580 -10.43 1.67 9.49
C LEU A 580 -11.27 0.48 9.98
N PHE A 581 -11.92 0.63 11.13
CA PHE A 581 -12.82 -0.39 11.66
C PHE A 581 -14.09 -0.54 10.81
N TYR A 582 -14.67 0.58 10.34
CA TYR A 582 -15.76 0.59 9.37
C TYR A 582 -15.39 -0.15 8.07
N VAL A 583 -14.19 0.10 7.51
CA VAL A 583 -13.70 -0.64 6.35
C VAL A 583 -13.62 -2.13 6.67
N ALA A 584 -13.08 -2.52 7.82
CA ALA A 584 -12.92 -3.92 8.22
C ALA A 584 -14.27 -4.65 8.30
N ILE A 585 -15.27 -4.10 9.00
CA ILE A 585 -16.58 -4.76 9.16
C ILE A 585 -17.37 -4.81 7.86
N THR A 586 -17.21 -3.81 6.98
CA THR A 586 -17.89 -3.79 5.67
C THR A 586 -17.23 -4.67 4.61
N ARG A 587 -16.23 -5.50 4.97
CA ARG A 587 -15.72 -6.58 4.09
C ARG A 587 -16.62 -7.80 4.09
N THR A 588 -17.54 -7.89 5.04
CA THR A 588 -18.40 -9.04 5.33
C THR A 588 -19.52 -9.18 4.31
N ARG A 589 -19.71 -10.42 3.82
CA ARG A 589 -20.83 -10.78 2.94
C ARG A 589 -21.91 -11.61 3.64
N GLN A 590 -21.59 -12.37 4.71
CA GLN A 590 -22.56 -13.22 5.40
C GLN A 590 -22.43 -13.15 6.92
N ARG A 591 -21.22 -13.38 7.47
CA ARG A 591 -21.00 -13.44 8.92
C ARG A 591 -19.79 -12.61 9.35
N LEU A 592 -19.98 -11.84 10.42
CA LEU A 592 -18.97 -11.02 11.07
C LEU A 592 -18.74 -11.52 12.49
N VAL A 593 -17.48 -11.79 12.85
CA VAL A 593 -17.09 -12.12 14.23
C VAL A 593 -16.14 -11.03 14.73
N LEU A 594 -16.54 -10.35 15.81
CA LEU A 594 -15.73 -9.35 16.51
C LEU A 594 -15.18 -9.97 17.78
N SER A 595 -13.88 -10.09 17.89
CA SER A 595 -13.21 -10.88 18.91
C SER A 595 -12.33 -10.01 19.80
N SER A 596 -12.43 -10.20 21.12
CA SER A 596 -11.66 -9.49 22.14
C SER A 596 -11.12 -10.48 23.19
N VAL A 597 -10.16 -10.01 24.01
CA VAL A 597 -9.58 -10.80 25.09
C VAL A 597 -9.72 -10.08 26.42
N ALA A 598 -9.94 -10.83 27.50
CA ALA A 598 -10.09 -10.29 28.86
C ALA A 598 -8.73 -9.92 29.49
N ARG A 599 -7.67 -10.66 29.18
CA ARG A 599 -6.33 -10.44 29.74
C ARG A 599 -5.22 -10.54 28.70
N VAL A 600 -4.22 -9.67 28.85
CA VAL A 600 -2.95 -9.73 28.12
C VAL A 600 -1.82 -9.55 29.12
N PRO A 601 -0.75 -10.37 29.08
CA PRO A 601 0.41 -10.20 29.92
C PRO A 601 1.00 -8.78 29.78
N PRO A 602 1.38 -8.09 30.89
CA PRO A 602 1.82 -6.69 30.83
C PRO A 602 2.97 -6.42 29.86
N LYS A 603 3.94 -7.33 29.77
CA LYS A 603 5.07 -7.21 28.82
C LYS A 603 4.59 -7.23 27.37
N GLU A 604 3.67 -8.14 27.05
CA GLU A 604 3.09 -8.26 25.71
C GLU A 604 2.17 -7.07 25.40
N ALA A 605 1.34 -6.67 26.36
CA ALA A 605 0.49 -5.50 26.24
C ALA A 605 1.31 -4.23 25.90
N HIS A 606 2.40 -4.01 26.63
CA HIS A 606 3.30 -2.89 26.36
C HIS A 606 3.93 -2.97 24.96
N LYS A 607 4.44 -4.15 24.57
CA LYS A 607 5.05 -4.38 23.26
C LYS A 607 4.07 -4.14 22.10
N MET A 608 2.81 -4.53 22.27
CA MET A 608 1.77 -4.37 21.25
C MET A 608 1.06 -3.03 21.30
N GLY A 609 1.16 -2.29 22.41
CA GLY A 609 0.45 -1.03 22.64
C GLY A 609 -0.97 -1.21 23.18
N ALA A 610 -1.34 -2.40 23.67
CA ALA A 610 -2.63 -2.66 24.30
C ALA A 610 -2.75 -1.91 25.63
N ARG A 611 -3.91 -1.32 25.90
CA ARG A 611 -4.20 -0.68 27.19
C ARG A 611 -4.76 -1.71 28.16
N ILE A 612 -4.12 -1.82 29.30
CA ILE A 612 -4.52 -2.71 30.39
C ILE A 612 -4.72 -1.94 31.69
N ARG A 613 -5.56 -2.45 32.58
CA ARG A 613 -5.72 -1.99 33.96
C ARG A 613 -4.53 -2.50 34.79
N ARG A 614 -4.38 -1.96 36.01
CA ARG A 614 -3.35 -2.44 36.96
C ARG A 614 -3.47 -3.93 37.30
N SER A 615 -4.66 -4.49 37.23
CA SER A 615 -4.95 -5.93 37.38
C SER A 615 -4.47 -6.81 36.23
N GLY A 616 -4.00 -6.23 35.11
CA GLY A 616 -3.66 -6.96 33.87
C GLY A 616 -4.87 -7.20 32.96
N ASP A 617 -6.05 -6.77 33.37
CA ASP A 617 -7.26 -6.89 32.55
C ASP A 617 -7.23 -5.86 31.41
N THR A 618 -7.69 -6.25 30.24
CA THR A 618 -7.82 -5.38 29.08
C THR A 618 -9.04 -4.45 29.22
N ILE A 619 -9.11 -3.48 28.33
CA ILE A 619 -10.29 -2.65 28.12
C ILE A 619 -10.81 -3.01 26.74
N ALA A 620 -12.04 -3.49 26.65
CA ALA A 620 -12.65 -3.78 25.35
C ALA A 620 -12.65 -2.52 24.47
N SER A 621 -12.50 -2.70 23.17
CA SER A 621 -12.53 -1.61 22.20
C SER A 621 -13.80 -0.78 22.35
N ARG A 622 -13.66 0.53 22.44
CA ARG A 622 -14.83 1.45 22.44
C ARG A 622 -15.68 1.29 21.17
N PHE A 623 -15.09 0.86 20.07
CA PHE A 623 -15.82 0.66 18.83
C PHE A 623 -16.89 -0.43 18.95
N LEU A 624 -16.72 -1.41 19.85
CA LEU A 624 -17.78 -2.39 20.12
C LEU A 624 -19.01 -1.74 20.77
N SER A 625 -18.84 -0.76 21.66
CA SER A 625 -19.95 -0.01 22.25
C SER A 625 -20.54 1.03 21.31
N GLU A 626 -19.73 1.57 20.40
CA GLU A 626 -20.15 2.54 19.38
C GLU A 626 -20.97 1.89 18.23
N LEU A 627 -21.08 0.56 18.17
CA LEU A 627 -21.98 -0.14 17.25
C LEU A 627 -23.47 0.05 17.60
N GLY A 628 -23.77 0.51 18.82
CA GLY A 628 -25.12 0.81 19.26
C GLY A 628 -25.90 -0.37 19.83
N THR A 629 -27.20 -0.15 20.05
CA THR A 629 -28.10 -1.12 20.72
C THR A 629 -28.43 -2.34 19.89
N ASP A 630 -28.32 -2.25 18.58
CA ASP A 630 -28.60 -3.36 17.66
C ASP A 630 -27.42 -4.37 17.60
N ALA A 631 -26.27 -4.02 18.19
CA ALA A 631 -25.15 -4.93 18.31
C ALA A 631 -25.50 -6.10 19.26
N PRO A 632 -25.13 -7.34 18.91
CA PRO A 632 -25.40 -8.49 19.78
C PRO A 632 -24.64 -8.37 21.10
N ARG A 633 -25.18 -8.94 22.15
CA ARG A 633 -24.51 -8.99 23.46
C ARG A 633 -23.24 -9.84 23.36
N PRO A 634 -22.13 -9.40 23.97
CA PRO A 634 -20.90 -10.18 24.02
C PRO A 634 -21.12 -11.53 24.71
N LYS A 635 -20.57 -12.60 24.11
CA LYS A 635 -20.53 -13.95 24.67
C LYS A 635 -19.11 -14.32 25.07
N THR A 636 -18.96 -15.20 26.06
CA THR A 636 -17.64 -15.81 26.30
C THR A 636 -17.29 -16.76 25.16
N GLY A 637 -15.99 -16.90 24.86
CA GLY A 637 -15.53 -17.79 23.80
C GLY A 637 -16.07 -19.23 23.95
N ARG A 638 -16.11 -19.74 25.21
CA ARG A 638 -16.64 -21.05 25.49
C ARG A 638 -18.14 -21.17 25.17
N GLN A 639 -18.97 -20.25 25.68
CA GLN A 639 -20.41 -20.22 25.37
C GLN A 639 -20.67 -20.14 23.86
N TRP A 640 -19.93 -19.28 23.17
CA TRP A 640 -20.08 -19.10 21.74
C TRP A 640 -19.75 -20.38 20.96
N LEU A 641 -18.66 -21.09 21.31
CA LEU A 641 -18.30 -22.36 20.67
C LEU A 641 -19.32 -23.48 20.97
N GLU A 642 -19.81 -23.57 22.21
CA GLU A 642 -20.85 -24.54 22.60
C GLU A 642 -22.12 -24.33 21.79
N GLU A 643 -22.54 -23.09 21.55
CA GLU A 643 -23.69 -22.76 20.68
C GLU A 643 -23.47 -23.16 19.20
N GLN A 644 -22.19 -23.22 18.75
CA GLN A 644 -21.86 -23.72 17.41
C GLN A 644 -21.64 -25.24 17.37
N GLY A 645 -21.86 -25.97 18.48
CA GLY A 645 -21.60 -27.39 18.59
C GLY A 645 -20.12 -27.78 18.64
N ILE A 646 -19.22 -26.82 18.94
CA ILE A 646 -17.78 -27.03 18.94
C ILE A 646 -17.31 -27.24 20.37
N ARG A 647 -16.57 -28.34 20.61
CA ARG A 647 -15.83 -28.58 21.86
C ARG A 647 -14.34 -28.36 21.61
N LEU A 648 -13.70 -27.52 22.47
CA LEU A 648 -12.25 -27.27 22.45
C LEU A 648 -11.52 -28.43 23.12
#